data_35d7de1522c968f652b1d0dac139b1d1
#
_entry.id   35d7de1522c968f652b1d0dac139b1d1
#
_cell.length_a   1.000
_cell.length_b   1.000
_cell.length_c   1.000
_cell.angle_alpha   90.00
_cell.angle_beta   90.00
_cell.angle_gamma   90.00
#
_symmetry.space_group_name_H-M   'P 1'
#
loop_
_entity.id
_entity.type
_entity.pdbx_description
1 polymer ?
#
loop_
_entity_poly.entity_id
_entity_poly.type
_entity_poly.pdbx_seq_one_letter_code
_entity_poly.pdbx_strand_id
1 'polypeptide(L)'
;MSSDPGSPGPGSPPSASPAAPASSPASHLGHAPGTGPEPLARLAPLALGALGIVYGDIGTSPLYALRDCFSGAHGIAPTPANVLGVLSLVFWSLIIVISVKYLAFVMRADNRGEGGILSLLALVVQRGGGERSAARRPLLLALGLFGASLLYGESIITPAVSVLSAVEGLGVATPLFAPYVVPIALVILLALFLVQRHGTGGIGRVFGPLMAAYFLTIAVLGVRELVGNPSVLRAVSPVHAVSFFAQNGWHGFLVLGAVLLVVTGGEALYADMGHFGARPIRFAWFGLVLPALLLNYFGQGALLLRNPGVASNPFYYMAPQWALYPLVGLATAAAVIASQALISGAYSLTRQAIQLGYSPRMEVVHTSAEERGQIYLPGVNVALLVGVVLVVLGFRSSANLTAAYGLAVTGTMAITTCLAYVVARERWGVRRAIALPVAGLFLAVDLSYFGATVVKVAHGGWLPLTLGVVLFTLMTTWKRGRELLGQKLRAASLRIEDLLESFGDNGPQRVPGTAIFMTGNPEAAPTALLHNLKHNKVLHEQTVLLSIATEDVPHVPAAERVTVESLPLGLRRVTARYGFMEDPSIPDILKRCREAGLPFNVMSTSFFLGRETLIPSKKPGMALWREVLFVWMSRNSRAATAFFRIPPNRVVELGAQIEL
;
A
#
# COMPACT_ATOMS: atom_id res chain seq x y z
N MET A 1 33.90 66.07 53.10
CA MET A 1 35.05 65.50 53.79
C MET A 1 35.17 64.07 53.31
N SER A 2 35.97 63.87 52.34
CA SER A 2 37.28 63.16 52.31
C SER A 2 37.07 61.64 52.65
N SER A 3 37.50 60.70 51.93
CA SER A 3 38.60 60.52 50.98
C SER A 3 38.43 59.10 50.32
N ASP A 4 38.64 59.02 49.07
CA ASP A 4 39.17 57.85 48.38
C ASP A 4 40.61 57.56 48.86
N PRO A 5 41.21 56.35 48.76
CA PRO A 5 41.44 55.60 47.51
C PRO A 5 41.65 54.09 47.73
N GLY A 6 41.72 53.33 46.60
CA GLY A 6 42.47 52.10 46.55
C GLY A 6 41.97 50.98 45.63
N SER A 7 42.33 51.05 44.35
CA SER A 7 42.42 49.85 43.52
C SER A 7 43.61 48.97 43.94
N PRO A 8 43.49 47.65 43.82
CA PRO A 8 44.37 46.91 42.95
C PRO A 8 43.73 45.76 42.10
N GLY A 9 44.20 45.61 40.98
CA GLY A 9 44.51 44.71 39.95
C GLY A 9 43.94 43.27 39.82
N PRO A 10 44.00 42.64 38.64
CA PRO A 10 43.12 41.60 38.24
C PRO A 10 43.56 40.17 38.68
N GLY A 11 42.62 39.48 39.33
CA GLY A 11 42.77 38.05 39.67
C GLY A 11 42.07 37.18 38.65
N SER A 12 42.78 36.19 38.15
CA SER A 12 42.38 35.17 37.20
C SER A 12 41.14 34.37 37.66
N PRO A 13 40.22 33.95 36.74
CA PRO A 13 39.08 33.11 37.10
C PRO A 13 39.51 31.66 37.30
N PRO A 14 38.87 30.91 38.21
CA PRO A 14 39.11 29.50 38.43
C PRO A 14 38.55 28.64 37.28
N SER A 15 39.32 27.63 36.90
CA SER A 15 39.04 26.61 35.93
C SER A 15 37.76 25.84 36.29
N ALA A 16 36.73 25.93 35.43
CA ALA A 16 35.54 25.08 35.49
C ALA A 16 35.87 23.73 34.88
N SER A 17 35.63 22.66 35.68
CA SER A 17 35.60 21.26 35.21
C SER A 17 34.54 21.07 34.16
N PRO A 18 34.77 20.22 33.13
CA PRO A 18 33.79 19.96 32.13
C PRO A 18 32.64 19.07 32.69
N ALA A 19 31.44 19.61 32.65
CA ALA A 19 30.22 18.84 32.91
C ALA A 19 30.06 17.78 31.81
N ALA A 20 29.71 16.56 32.22
CA ALA A 20 29.40 15.43 31.35
C ALA A 20 28.28 15.78 30.34
N PRO A 21 28.37 15.35 29.09
CA PRO A 21 27.33 15.63 28.12
C PRO A 21 26.05 14.89 28.46
N ALA A 22 24.96 15.62 28.62
CA ALA A 22 23.61 15.08 28.71
C ALA A 22 23.31 14.26 27.45
N SER A 23 22.88 13.02 27.66
CA SER A 23 22.46 12.11 26.63
C SER A 23 21.28 12.72 25.83
N SER A 24 21.56 13.18 24.62
CA SER A 24 20.53 13.57 23.65
C SER A 24 19.67 12.36 23.28
N PRO A 25 18.34 12.49 23.20
CA PRO A 25 17.52 11.42 22.68
C PRO A 25 17.87 11.18 21.20
N ALA A 26 18.18 9.93 20.88
CA ALA A 26 18.55 9.48 19.56
C ALA A 26 17.48 9.88 18.55
N SER A 27 17.81 10.82 17.68
CA SER A 27 17.07 11.14 16.46
C SER A 27 17.15 9.94 15.53
N HIS A 28 16.04 9.22 15.35
CA HIS A 28 15.87 8.26 14.27
C HIS A 28 15.76 9.03 12.93
N LEU A 29 16.92 9.44 12.41
CA LEU A 29 17.06 9.97 11.06
C LEU A 29 16.96 8.82 10.07
N GLY A 30 16.21 9.08 8.99
CA GLY A 30 15.96 8.19 7.87
C GLY A 30 17.24 7.48 7.39
N HIS A 31 17.16 6.17 7.30
CA HIS A 31 18.25 5.32 6.84
C HIS A 31 18.49 5.55 5.34
N ALA A 32 19.64 6.14 5.01
CA ALA A 32 20.28 5.85 3.74
C ALA A 32 20.67 4.35 3.76
N PRO A 33 20.51 3.59 2.67
CA PRO A 33 20.86 2.18 2.66
C PRO A 33 22.37 2.00 2.82
N GLY A 34 22.77 1.66 4.03
CA GLY A 34 24.14 1.25 4.34
C GLY A 34 24.44 -0.08 3.64
N THR A 35 25.49 -0.13 2.83
CA THR A 35 25.93 -1.30 2.06
C THR A 35 26.65 -2.38 2.91
N GLY A 36 26.62 -2.30 4.24
CA GLY A 36 27.19 -3.28 5.16
C GLY A 36 26.18 -4.31 5.67
N PRO A 37 26.62 -5.50 6.15
CA PRO A 37 25.75 -6.46 6.81
C PRO A 37 25.24 -5.85 8.12
N GLU A 38 23.91 -5.69 8.25
CA GLU A 38 23.31 -5.29 9.51
C GLU A 38 23.53 -6.37 10.59
N PRO A 39 23.89 -5.98 11.81
CA PRO A 39 24.08 -6.94 12.89
C PRO A 39 22.77 -7.69 13.19
N LEU A 40 22.84 -8.99 13.44
CA LEU A 40 21.72 -9.88 13.74
C LEU A 40 20.81 -9.33 14.86
N ALA A 41 21.38 -8.59 15.81
CA ALA A 41 20.65 -7.94 16.91
C ALA A 41 19.62 -6.90 16.44
N ARG A 42 19.80 -6.28 15.24
CA ARG A 42 18.83 -5.37 14.63
C ARG A 42 17.89 -6.09 13.68
N LEU A 43 18.36 -7.15 13.03
CA LEU A 43 17.60 -7.90 12.04
C LEU A 43 16.47 -8.71 12.68
N ALA A 44 16.69 -9.33 13.83
CA ALA A 44 15.70 -10.20 14.49
C ALA A 44 14.41 -9.48 14.91
N PRO A 45 14.44 -8.29 15.56
CA PRO A 45 13.22 -7.55 15.89
C PRO A 45 12.42 -7.12 14.65
N LEU A 46 13.11 -6.69 13.59
CA LEU A 46 12.46 -6.31 12.33
C LEU A 46 11.86 -7.53 11.61
N ALA A 47 12.54 -8.67 11.64
CA ALA A 47 12.02 -9.93 11.09
C ALA A 47 10.80 -10.42 11.87
N LEU A 48 10.80 -10.27 13.21
CA LEU A 48 9.64 -10.59 14.04
C LEU A 48 8.47 -9.65 13.74
N GLY A 49 8.71 -8.35 13.52
CA GLY A 49 7.71 -7.40 13.05
C GLY A 49 7.14 -7.79 11.68
N ALA A 50 8.02 -8.18 10.75
CA ALA A 50 7.61 -8.65 9.43
C ALA A 50 6.76 -9.93 9.50
N LEU A 51 7.04 -10.86 10.44
CA LEU A 51 6.19 -12.04 10.66
C LEU A 51 4.75 -11.65 10.99
N GLY A 52 4.56 -10.61 11.80
CA GLY A 52 3.26 -10.19 12.26
C GLY A 52 2.42 -9.46 11.21
N ILE A 53 3.03 -8.83 10.21
CA ILE A 53 2.32 -7.99 9.25
C ILE A 53 2.41 -8.58 7.84
N VAL A 54 3.63 -8.88 7.36
CA VAL A 54 3.87 -9.27 5.97
C VAL A 54 3.38 -10.68 5.67
N TYR A 55 3.52 -11.62 6.63
CA TYR A 55 3.28 -13.05 6.42
C TYR A 55 1.94 -13.55 6.95
N GLY A 56 1.05 -12.65 7.36
CA GLY A 56 -0.27 -13.00 7.85
C GLY A 56 -1.09 -13.78 6.82
N ASP A 57 -1.25 -13.22 5.64
CA ASP A 57 -2.10 -13.79 4.57
C ASP A 57 -1.55 -15.12 4.05
N ILE A 58 -0.27 -15.16 3.67
CA ILE A 58 0.36 -16.40 3.20
C ILE A 58 0.38 -17.49 4.30
N GLY A 59 0.43 -17.06 5.58
CA GLY A 59 0.37 -17.95 6.74
C GLY A 59 -0.99 -18.59 6.96
N THR A 60 -2.08 -17.94 6.57
CA THR A 60 -3.44 -18.49 6.71
C THR A 60 -3.87 -19.39 5.55
N SER A 61 -3.14 -19.40 4.44
CA SER A 61 -3.42 -20.26 3.27
C SER A 61 -3.52 -21.76 3.59
N PRO A 62 -2.74 -22.36 4.54
CA PRO A 62 -2.90 -23.77 4.92
C PRO A 62 -4.28 -24.16 5.43
N LEU A 63 -5.07 -23.20 5.92
CA LEU A 63 -6.42 -23.45 6.44
C LEU A 63 -7.40 -23.91 5.33
N TYR A 64 -7.16 -23.47 4.07
CA TYR A 64 -8.13 -23.66 3.00
C TYR A 64 -7.55 -24.19 1.68
N ALA A 65 -6.25 -24.01 1.40
CA ALA A 65 -5.70 -24.28 0.08
C ALA A 65 -5.77 -25.78 -0.31
N LEU A 66 -5.29 -26.69 0.53
CA LEU A 66 -5.36 -28.13 0.22
C LEU A 66 -6.80 -28.66 0.28
N ARG A 67 -7.64 -28.13 1.18
CA ARG A 67 -9.06 -28.45 1.17
C ARG A 67 -9.69 -28.11 -0.18
N ASP A 68 -9.41 -26.92 -0.75
CA ASP A 68 -9.96 -26.52 -2.05
C ASP A 68 -9.43 -27.39 -3.20
N CYS A 69 -8.19 -27.89 -3.12
CA CYS A 69 -7.64 -28.83 -4.11
C CYS A 69 -8.38 -30.18 -4.15
N PHE A 70 -8.87 -30.69 -3.00
CA PHE A 70 -9.46 -32.04 -2.92
C PHE A 70 -10.96 -32.05 -2.69
N SER A 71 -11.55 -31.01 -2.10
CA SER A 71 -12.97 -30.92 -1.75
C SER A 71 -13.65 -29.67 -2.29
N GLY A 72 -12.96 -28.79 -3.03
CA GLY A 72 -13.51 -27.59 -3.66
C GLY A 72 -14.39 -27.92 -4.87
N ALA A 73 -14.96 -26.89 -5.49
CA ALA A 73 -15.86 -27.01 -6.66
C ALA A 73 -15.24 -27.77 -7.87
N HIS A 74 -13.91 -27.71 -7.99
CA HIS A 74 -13.12 -28.44 -8.99
C HIS A 74 -12.13 -29.39 -8.30
N GLY A 75 -12.46 -29.85 -7.08
CA GLY A 75 -11.61 -30.74 -6.30
C GLY A 75 -11.36 -32.07 -7.01
N ILE A 76 -10.19 -32.66 -6.75
CA ILE A 76 -9.80 -33.94 -7.32
C ILE A 76 -9.73 -35.02 -6.25
N ALA A 77 -10.01 -36.26 -6.59
CA ALA A 77 -9.95 -37.37 -5.64
C ALA A 77 -8.55 -37.46 -4.98
N PRO A 78 -8.47 -37.63 -3.64
CA PRO A 78 -7.21 -37.70 -2.92
C PRO A 78 -6.50 -39.06 -3.06
N THR A 79 -6.24 -39.45 -4.32
CA THR A 79 -5.40 -40.63 -4.62
C THR A 79 -3.94 -40.35 -4.37
N PRO A 80 -3.09 -41.35 -4.09
CA PRO A 80 -1.66 -41.14 -3.85
C PRO A 80 -0.96 -40.33 -4.94
N ALA A 81 -1.29 -40.59 -6.22
CA ALA A 81 -0.71 -39.86 -7.35
C ALA A 81 -1.15 -38.38 -7.34
N ASN A 82 -2.41 -38.11 -7.09
CA ASN A 82 -2.97 -36.74 -7.03
C ASN A 82 -2.42 -35.96 -5.82
N VAL A 83 -2.32 -36.60 -4.64
CA VAL A 83 -1.76 -35.95 -3.46
C VAL A 83 -0.30 -35.55 -3.70
N LEU A 84 0.53 -36.46 -4.22
CA LEU A 84 1.93 -36.13 -4.56
C LEU A 84 2.02 -35.06 -5.66
N GLY A 85 1.14 -35.10 -6.65
CA GLY A 85 1.09 -34.11 -7.71
C GLY A 85 0.73 -32.71 -7.21
N VAL A 86 -0.34 -32.59 -6.40
CA VAL A 86 -0.76 -31.31 -5.80
C VAL A 86 0.33 -30.76 -4.87
N LEU A 87 0.94 -31.59 -4.02
CA LEU A 87 2.03 -31.16 -3.15
C LEU A 87 3.27 -30.72 -3.92
N SER A 88 3.59 -31.37 -5.03
CA SER A 88 4.68 -30.93 -5.93
C SER A 88 4.36 -29.57 -6.52
N LEU A 89 3.12 -29.32 -6.96
CA LEU A 89 2.69 -27.99 -7.42
C LEU A 89 2.76 -26.95 -6.32
N VAL A 90 2.33 -27.27 -5.10
CA VAL A 90 2.43 -26.36 -3.92
C VAL A 90 3.90 -26.00 -3.64
N PHE A 91 4.79 -27.00 -3.57
CA PHE A 91 6.22 -26.78 -3.33
C PHE A 91 6.82 -25.83 -4.38
N TRP A 92 6.65 -26.15 -5.65
CA TRP A 92 7.24 -25.35 -6.73
C TRP A 92 6.60 -24.00 -6.89
N SER A 93 5.31 -23.84 -6.54
CA SER A 93 4.63 -22.53 -6.49
C SER A 93 5.25 -21.62 -5.45
N LEU A 94 5.49 -22.08 -4.21
CA LEU A 94 6.15 -21.31 -3.16
C LEU A 94 7.59 -20.95 -3.53
N ILE A 95 8.32 -21.85 -4.19
CA ILE A 95 9.69 -21.58 -4.65
C ILE A 95 9.69 -20.60 -5.81
N ILE A 96 8.94 -20.85 -6.88
CA ILE A 96 9.00 -20.03 -8.11
C ILE A 96 8.36 -18.67 -7.88
N VAL A 97 7.16 -18.63 -7.30
CA VAL A 97 6.40 -17.38 -7.19
C VAL A 97 6.92 -16.54 -6.02
N ILE A 98 6.94 -17.08 -4.80
CA ILE A 98 7.31 -16.26 -3.63
C ILE A 98 8.82 -16.09 -3.54
N SER A 99 9.58 -17.20 -3.52
CA SER A 99 11.03 -17.10 -3.25
C SER A 99 11.80 -16.49 -4.43
N VAL A 100 11.51 -16.90 -5.68
CA VAL A 100 12.26 -16.42 -6.85
C VAL A 100 11.63 -15.15 -7.43
N LYS A 101 10.35 -15.18 -7.81
CA LYS A 101 9.72 -14.03 -8.47
C LYS A 101 9.63 -12.83 -7.53
N TYR A 102 8.98 -12.96 -6.36
CA TYR A 102 8.78 -11.80 -5.47
C TYR A 102 10.04 -11.44 -4.69
N LEU A 103 10.60 -12.36 -3.90
CA LEU A 103 11.70 -12.03 -2.99
C LEU A 103 13.05 -11.80 -3.69
N ALA A 104 13.35 -12.58 -4.75
CA ALA A 104 14.64 -12.43 -5.43
C ALA A 104 14.59 -11.40 -6.57
N PHE A 105 13.47 -11.27 -7.30
CA PHE A 105 13.36 -10.44 -8.49
C PHE A 105 12.56 -9.16 -8.26
N VAL A 106 11.26 -9.23 -7.93
CA VAL A 106 10.36 -8.08 -7.84
C VAL A 106 10.78 -7.10 -6.75
N MET A 107 11.20 -7.58 -5.58
CA MET A 107 11.68 -6.73 -4.47
C MET A 107 12.97 -5.94 -4.78
N ARG A 108 13.60 -6.14 -5.94
CA ARG A 108 14.69 -5.27 -6.41
C ARG A 108 14.16 -4.02 -7.10
N ALA A 109 12.88 -4.03 -7.53
CA ALA A 109 12.22 -2.91 -8.15
C ALA A 109 11.63 -2.00 -7.06
N ASP A 110 12.48 -1.57 -6.13
CA ASP A 110 12.11 -0.62 -5.10
C ASP A 110 12.26 0.83 -5.59
N ASN A 111 11.35 1.69 -5.17
CA ASN A 111 11.45 3.12 -5.34
C ASN A 111 11.98 3.73 -4.04
N ARG A 112 13.31 3.87 -3.91
CA ARG A 112 13.98 4.39 -2.71
C ARG A 112 13.53 3.68 -1.42
N GLY A 113 13.44 2.35 -1.48
CA GLY A 113 13.00 1.50 -0.37
C GLY A 113 11.51 1.17 -0.33
N GLU A 114 10.65 1.90 -1.04
CA GLU A 114 9.22 1.63 -1.11
C GLU A 114 8.87 0.64 -2.22
N GLY A 115 7.95 -0.30 -1.90
CA GLY A 115 7.43 -1.31 -2.82
C GLY A 115 5.95 -1.11 -3.16
N GLY A 116 5.36 -2.14 -3.74
CA GLY A 116 3.95 -2.16 -4.14
C GLY A 116 3.69 -1.64 -5.55
N ILE A 117 2.49 -1.94 -6.07
CA ILE A 117 2.16 -1.72 -7.48
C ILE A 117 2.16 -0.25 -7.90
N LEU A 118 1.73 0.68 -7.02
CA LEU A 118 1.75 2.13 -7.34
C LEU A 118 3.18 2.69 -7.29
N SER A 119 4.03 2.19 -6.38
CA SER A 119 5.45 2.52 -6.34
C SER A 119 6.16 2.03 -7.60
N LEU A 120 5.88 0.80 -8.02
CA LEU A 120 6.37 0.21 -9.27
C LEU A 120 5.89 1.00 -10.50
N LEU A 121 4.62 1.42 -10.50
CA LEU A 121 4.06 2.27 -11.54
C LEU A 121 4.76 3.63 -11.59
N ALA A 122 5.02 4.26 -10.45
CA ALA A 122 5.76 5.53 -10.37
C ALA A 122 7.16 5.41 -11.00
N LEU A 123 7.87 4.29 -10.73
CA LEU A 123 9.17 4.00 -11.37
C LEU A 123 9.10 3.93 -12.90
N VAL A 124 8.03 3.34 -13.44
CA VAL A 124 7.83 3.17 -14.88
C VAL A 124 7.41 4.47 -15.57
N VAL A 125 6.64 5.31 -14.87
CA VAL A 125 6.09 6.58 -15.42
C VAL A 125 7.07 7.74 -15.26
N GLN A 126 8.07 7.67 -14.38
CA GLN A 126 9.07 8.73 -14.17
C GLN A 126 9.73 9.15 -15.49
N ARG A 127 9.89 10.48 -15.65
CA ARG A 127 10.45 11.11 -16.86
C ARG A 127 11.93 10.75 -17.04
N GLY A 128 12.27 9.98 -18.06
CA GLY A 128 13.65 9.57 -18.38
C GLY A 128 13.80 8.68 -19.61
N GLY A 129 12.71 8.13 -20.12
CA GLY A 129 12.70 7.29 -21.33
C GLY A 129 12.44 8.12 -22.61
N GLY A 130 13.14 7.78 -23.72
CA GLY A 130 12.95 8.39 -25.01
C GLY A 130 11.52 8.24 -25.58
N GLU A 131 11.27 8.73 -26.78
CA GLU A 131 9.94 8.78 -27.44
C GLU A 131 9.17 7.45 -27.44
N ARG A 132 9.85 6.30 -27.54
CA ARG A 132 9.23 4.97 -27.46
C ARG A 132 8.64 4.66 -26.07
N SER A 133 9.23 5.17 -25.00
CA SER A 133 8.69 5.08 -23.65
C SER A 133 7.43 5.95 -23.51
N ALA A 134 7.42 7.13 -24.10
CA ALA A 134 6.27 8.04 -24.07
C ALA A 134 5.00 7.42 -24.68
N ALA A 135 5.13 6.70 -25.82
CA ALA A 135 4.01 6.05 -26.49
C ALA A 135 3.37 4.90 -25.68
N ARG A 136 4.15 4.23 -24.81
CA ARG A 136 3.67 3.12 -23.99
C ARG A 136 3.12 3.53 -22.63
N ARG A 137 3.43 4.74 -22.16
CA ARG A 137 3.02 5.27 -20.86
C ARG A 137 1.53 5.14 -20.56
N PRO A 138 0.60 5.47 -21.49
CA PRO A 138 -0.83 5.35 -21.19
C PRO A 138 -1.27 3.92 -20.91
N LEU A 139 -0.72 2.93 -21.63
CA LEU A 139 -1.02 1.52 -21.41
C LEU A 139 -0.44 1.04 -20.07
N LEU A 140 0.81 1.38 -19.76
CA LEU A 140 1.45 1.00 -18.49
C LEU A 140 0.75 1.64 -17.30
N LEU A 141 0.32 2.89 -17.45
CA LEU A 141 -0.51 3.59 -16.46
C LEU A 141 -1.84 2.86 -16.24
N ALA A 142 -2.53 2.51 -17.32
CA ALA A 142 -3.80 1.78 -17.23
C ALA A 142 -3.61 0.41 -16.55
N LEU A 143 -2.57 -0.35 -16.92
CA LEU A 143 -2.24 -1.63 -16.30
C LEU A 143 -1.95 -1.46 -14.79
N GLY A 144 -1.10 -0.52 -14.41
CA GLY A 144 -0.76 -0.29 -13.00
C GLY A 144 -1.95 0.16 -12.16
N LEU A 145 -2.79 1.04 -12.68
CA LEU A 145 -4.03 1.47 -12.00
C LEU A 145 -5.04 0.33 -11.90
N PHE A 146 -5.16 -0.50 -12.94
CA PHE A 146 -6.05 -1.66 -12.88
C PHE A 146 -5.56 -2.68 -11.85
N GLY A 147 -4.26 -2.97 -11.82
CA GLY A 147 -3.68 -3.84 -10.79
C GLY A 147 -3.86 -3.27 -9.37
N ALA A 148 -3.66 -1.97 -9.16
CA ALA A 148 -3.96 -1.32 -7.89
C ALA A 148 -5.44 -1.46 -7.51
N SER A 149 -6.35 -1.37 -8.49
CA SER A 149 -7.79 -1.54 -8.27
C SER A 149 -8.16 -2.98 -7.88
N LEU A 150 -7.47 -3.99 -8.43
CA LEU A 150 -7.65 -5.40 -8.05
C LEU A 150 -7.22 -5.68 -6.61
N LEU A 151 -6.16 -5.02 -6.11
CA LEU A 151 -5.70 -5.15 -4.72
C LEU A 151 -6.74 -4.68 -3.69
N TYR A 152 -7.58 -3.69 -4.02
CA TYR A 152 -8.71 -3.35 -3.14
C TYR A 152 -9.74 -4.48 -3.07
N GLY A 153 -9.99 -5.19 -4.19
CA GLY A 153 -10.84 -6.37 -4.20
C GLY A 153 -10.29 -7.47 -3.28
N GLU A 154 -8.98 -7.69 -3.30
CA GLU A 154 -8.27 -8.61 -2.40
C GLU A 154 -8.44 -8.18 -0.94
N SER A 155 -8.32 -6.89 -0.62
CA SER A 155 -8.50 -6.35 0.74
C SER A 155 -9.92 -6.52 1.30
N ILE A 156 -10.92 -6.82 0.47
CA ILE A 156 -12.28 -7.17 0.89
C ILE A 156 -12.45 -8.69 1.06
N ILE A 157 -11.91 -9.47 0.12
CA ILE A 157 -12.16 -10.91 0.08
C ILE A 157 -11.30 -11.66 1.11
N THR A 158 -10.04 -11.32 1.25
CA THR A 158 -9.10 -12.04 2.13
C THR A 158 -9.50 -12.03 3.60
N PRO A 159 -9.92 -10.90 4.21
CA PRO A 159 -10.44 -10.91 5.58
C PRO A 159 -11.62 -11.87 5.75
N ALA A 160 -12.52 -11.91 4.78
CA ALA A 160 -13.68 -12.81 4.81
C ALA A 160 -13.27 -14.29 4.72
N VAL A 161 -12.40 -14.66 3.77
CA VAL A 161 -11.92 -16.04 3.59
C VAL A 161 -11.15 -16.51 4.81
N SER A 162 -10.19 -15.73 5.29
CA SER A 162 -9.29 -16.11 6.37
C SER A 162 -10.05 -16.30 7.70
N VAL A 163 -10.93 -15.36 8.04
CA VAL A 163 -11.70 -15.45 9.29
C VAL A 163 -12.74 -16.57 9.22
N LEU A 164 -13.46 -16.73 8.09
CA LEU A 164 -14.39 -17.85 7.93
C LEU A 164 -13.67 -19.19 8.01
N SER A 165 -12.53 -19.37 7.31
CA SER A 165 -11.77 -20.62 7.34
C SER A 165 -11.26 -20.96 8.73
N ALA A 166 -10.86 -19.95 9.50
CA ALA A 166 -10.42 -20.15 10.88
C ALA A 166 -11.58 -20.57 11.80
N VAL A 167 -12.74 -19.89 11.68
CA VAL A 167 -13.92 -20.18 12.51
C VAL A 167 -14.60 -21.50 12.09
N GLU A 168 -14.53 -21.91 10.82
CA GLU A 168 -15.01 -23.21 10.35
C GLU A 168 -14.36 -24.39 11.09
N GLY A 169 -13.16 -24.21 11.63
CA GLY A 169 -12.53 -25.18 12.52
C GLY A 169 -13.35 -25.56 13.78
N LEU A 170 -14.20 -24.66 14.26
CA LEU A 170 -15.15 -24.98 15.34
C LEU A 170 -16.15 -26.09 14.93
N GLY A 171 -16.57 -26.09 13.68
CA GLY A 171 -17.45 -27.13 13.14
C GLY A 171 -16.78 -28.50 13.05
N VAL A 172 -15.44 -28.55 12.94
CA VAL A 172 -14.67 -29.80 13.01
C VAL A 172 -14.61 -30.31 14.45
N ALA A 173 -14.54 -29.39 15.44
CA ALA A 173 -14.53 -29.77 16.87
C ALA A 173 -15.89 -30.28 17.33
N THR A 174 -16.98 -29.62 16.91
CA THR A 174 -18.36 -30.08 17.18
C THR A 174 -19.33 -29.48 16.15
N PRO A 175 -20.24 -30.29 15.56
CA PRO A 175 -21.23 -29.82 14.63
C PRO A 175 -22.17 -28.73 15.18
N LEU A 176 -22.27 -28.62 16.49
CA LEU A 176 -23.12 -27.63 17.17
C LEU A 176 -22.77 -26.18 16.79
N PHE A 177 -21.53 -25.90 16.44
CA PHE A 177 -21.09 -24.57 16.03
C PHE A 177 -21.32 -24.26 14.54
N ALA A 178 -21.69 -25.23 13.70
CA ALA A 178 -21.87 -25.03 12.27
C ALA A 178 -22.82 -23.85 11.93
N PRO A 179 -24.01 -23.66 12.55
CA PRO A 179 -24.89 -22.53 12.27
C PRO A 179 -24.33 -21.18 12.77
N TYR A 180 -23.37 -21.17 13.69
CA TYR A 180 -22.81 -19.96 14.29
C TYR A 180 -21.53 -19.47 13.61
N VAL A 181 -20.98 -20.20 12.63
CA VAL A 181 -19.73 -19.83 11.93
C VAL A 181 -19.83 -18.43 11.31
N VAL A 182 -20.90 -18.16 10.55
CA VAL A 182 -21.10 -16.85 9.91
C VAL A 182 -21.31 -15.73 10.94
N PRO A 183 -22.21 -15.86 11.94
CA PRO A 183 -22.33 -14.85 13.00
C PRO A 183 -21.04 -14.57 13.75
N ILE A 184 -20.28 -15.60 14.13
CA ILE A 184 -18.99 -15.44 14.85
C ILE A 184 -17.99 -14.70 13.95
N ALA A 185 -17.85 -15.08 12.69
CA ALA A 185 -16.97 -14.41 11.74
C ALA A 185 -17.34 -12.94 11.55
N LEU A 186 -18.64 -12.61 11.44
CA LEU A 186 -19.11 -11.23 11.35
C LEU A 186 -18.78 -10.42 12.60
N VAL A 187 -18.96 -10.99 13.80
CA VAL A 187 -18.61 -10.31 15.07
C VAL A 187 -17.10 -10.03 15.13
N ILE A 188 -16.26 -10.98 14.76
CA ILE A 188 -14.80 -10.82 14.73
C ILE A 188 -14.42 -9.72 13.74
N LEU A 189 -14.94 -9.76 12.52
CA LEU A 189 -14.65 -8.78 11.48
C LEU A 189 -15.16 -7.39 11.87
N LEU A 190 -16.38 -7.28 12.40
CA LEU A 190 -16.92 -6.00 12.88
C LEU A 190 -16.04 -5.42 13.99
N ALA A 191 -15.66 -6.21 14.97
CA ALA A 191 -14.76 -5.79 16.04
C ALA A 191 -13.41 -5.32 15.49
N LEU A 192 -12.85 -6.05 14.51
CA LEU A 192 -11.59 -5.69 13.85
C LEU A 192 -11.69 -4.30 13.18
N PHE A 193 -12.73 -4.04 12.38
CA PHE A 193 -12.92 -2.74 11.71
C PHE A 193 -13.22 -1.60 12.70
N LEU A 194 -13.91 -1.85 13.81
CA LEU A 194 -14.17 -0.85 14.83
C LEU A 194 -12.90 -0.45 15.61
N VAL A 195 -11.98 -1.38 15.83
CA VAL A 195 -10.71 -1.12 16.54
C VAL A 195 -9.72 -0.33 15.68
N GLN A 196 -9.85 -0.33 14.33
CA GLN A 196 -8.92 0.35 13.40
C GLN A 196 -8.65 1.82 13.76
N ARG A 197 -9.66 2.55 14.22
CA ARG A 197 -9.56 3.97 14.59
C ARG A 197 -8.57 4.26 15.72
N HIS A 198 -8.26 3.26 16.57
CA HIS A 198 -7.34 3.42 17.71
C HIS A 198 -5.89 3.17 17.32
N GLY A 199 -5.63 2.75 16.08
CA GLY A 199 -4.30 2.40 15.58
C GLY A 199 -3.82 1.04 16.03
N THR A 200 -2.76 0.58 15.40
CA THR A 200 -2.18 -0.76 15.59
C THR A 200 -0.86 -0.76 16.35
N GLY A 201 -0.33 0.42 16.75
CA GLY A 201 0.99 0.56 17.35
C GLY A 201 1.22 -0.28 18.60
N GLY A 202 0.24 -0.33 19.51
CA GLY A 202 0.32 -1.15 20.73
C GLY A 202 0.12 -2.64 20.45
N ILE A 203 -0.81 -2.96 19.54
CA ILE A 203 -1.20 -4.34 19.22
C ILE A 203 -0.17 -4.99 18.29
N GLY A 204 0.49 -4.23 17.42
CA GLY A 204 1.51 -4.71 16.48
C GLY A 204 2.70 -5.41 17.15
N ARG A 205 3.04 -5.04 18.39
CA ARG A 205 4.10 -5.71 19.17
C ARG A 205 3.75 -7.16 19.53
N VAL A 206 2.45 -7.49 19.62
CA VAL A 206 1.96 -8.84 19.93
C VAL A 206 1.85 -9.69 18.66
N PHE A 207 1.68 -9.08 17.51
CA PHE A 207 1.46 -9.78 16.24
C PHE A 207 2.64 -10.67 15.83
N GLY A 208 3.85 -10.17 15.93
CA GLY A 208 5.06 -10.93 15.61
C GLY A 208 5.20 -12.22 16.43
N PRO A 209 5.24 -12.15 17.77
CA PRO A 209 5.30 -13.32 18.62
C PRO A 209 4.14 -14.31 18.41
N LEU A 210 2.91 -13.81 18.20
CA LEU A 210 1.75 -14.65 17.97
C LEU A 210 1.85 -15.39 16.64
N MET A 211 2.26 -14.71 15.56
CA MET A 211 2.50 -15.35 14.27
C MET A 211 3.68 -16.32 14.30
N ALA A 212 4.74 -16.03 15.08
CA ALA A 212 5.82 -16.97 15.29
C ALA A 212 5.33 -18.25 15.98
N ALA A 213 4.51 -18.12 17.03
CA ALA A 213 3.88 -19.25 17.72
C ALA A 213 2.97 -20.04 16.75
N TYR A 214 2.20 -19.34 15.89
CA TYR A 214 1.37 -19.98 14.87
C TYR A 214 2.22 -20.79 13.88
N PHE A 215 3.27 -20.21 13.29
CA PHE A 215 4.16 -20.92 12.35
C PHE A 215 4.85 -22.11 13.00
N LEU A 216 5.31 -21.98 14.23
CA LEU A 216 5.90 -23.11 14.98
C LEU A 216 4.86 -24.22 15.21
N THR A 217 3.64 -23.85 15.61
CA THR A 217 2.56 -24.83 15.84
C THR A 217 2.23 -25.60 14.58
N ILE A 218 2.04 -24.91 13.43
CA ILE A 218 1.73 -25.60 12.17
C ILE A 218 2.90 -26.44 11.65
N ALA A 219 4.15 -26.03 11.93
CA ALA A 219 5.34 -26.82 11.63
C ALA A 219 5.39 -28.11 12.47
N VAL A 220 5.16 -28.02 13.78
CA VAL A 220 5.14 -29.19 14.68
C VAL A 220 4.05 -30.17 14.28
N LEU A 221 2.84 -29.70 13.99
CA LEU A 221 1.76 -30.56 13.49
C LEU A 221 2.14 -31.23 12.16
N GLY A 222 2.77 -30.47 11.27
CA GLY A 222 3.28 -31.00 9.99
C GLY A 222 4.33 -32.10 10.16
N VAL A 223 5.33 -31.87 11.01
CA VAL A 223 6.38 -32.87 11.33
C VAL A 223 5.78 -34.14 11.90
N ARG A 224 4.82 -34.01 12.82
CA ARG A 224 4.14 -35.18 13.43
C ARG A 224 3.52 -36.09 12.37
N GLU A 225 2.83 -35.53 11.39
CA GLU A 225 2.20 -36.29 10.33
C GLU A 225 3.23 -36.85 9.32
N LEU A 226 4.29 -36.08 9.03
CA LEU A 226 5.41 -36.48 8.17
C LEU A 226 6.16 -37.70 8.71
N VAL A 227 6.42 -37.74 10.01
CA VAL A 227 7.06 -38.92 10.67
C VAL A 227 6.19 -40.16 10.48
N GLY A 228 4.85 -39.99 10.48
CA GLY A 228 3.93 -41.11 10.26
C GLY A 228 3.88 -41.61 8.79
N ASN A 229 4.26 -40.78 7.82
CA ASN A 229 4.31 -41.18 6.39
C ASN A 229 5.32 -40.32 5.61
N PRO A 230 6.65 -40.63 5.71
CA PRO A 230 7.69 -39.84 5.03
C PRO A 230 7.70 -40.00 3.51
N SER A 231 6.96 -40.95 2.93
CA SER A 231 6.90 -41.16 1.49
C SER A 231 6.38 -39.91 0.73
N VAL A 232 5.64 -39.03 1.41
CA VAL A 232 5.13 -37.79 0.84
C VAL A 232 6.24 -36.83 0.40
N LEU A 233 7.46 -36.93 0.98
CA LEU A 233 8.62 -36.13 0.60
C LEU A 233 9.05 -36.32 -0.87
N ARG A 234 8.62 -37.42 -1.51
CA ARG A 234 8.82 -37.62 -2.96
C ARG A 234 8.19 -36.52 -3.79
N ALA A 235 7.17 -35.83 -3.28
CA ALA A 235 6.51 -34.71 -3.95
C ALA A 235 7.44 -33.49 -4.19
N VAL A 236 8.62 -33.41 -3.59
CA VAL A 236 9.65 -32.41 -3.92
C VAL A 236 10.09 -32.52 -5.38
N SER A 237 10.07 -33.74 -5.95
CA SER A 237 10.38 -33.96 -7.36
C SER A 237 9.34 -33.33 -8.28
N PRO A 238 9.75 -32.47 -9.26
CA PRO A 238 8.82 -31.84 -10.20
C PRO A 238 8.14 -32.85 -11.14
N VAL A 239 8.66 -34.08 -11.22
CA VAL A 239 8.05 -35.16 -12.00
C VAL A 239 6.62 -35.44 -11.58
N HIS A 240 6.30 -35.34 -10.28
CA HIS A 240 4.93 -35.53 -9.78
C HIS A 240 3.99 -34.43 -10.27
N ALA A 241 4.44 -33.17 -10.38
CA ALA A 241 3.65 -32.10 -10.96
C ALA A 241 3.37 -32.32 -12.44
N VAL A 242 4.37 -32.76 -13.20
CA VAL A 242 4.21 -33.08 -14.64
C VAL A 242 3.27 -34.28 -14.82
N SER A 243 3.48 -35.35 -14.05
CA SER A 243 2.63 -36.55 -14.08
C SER A 243 1.17 -36.23 -13.71
N PHE A 244 0.95 -35.29 -12.78
CA PHE A 244 -0.37 -34.84 -12.38
C PHE A 244 -1.14 -34.25 -13.57
N PHE A 245 -0.54 -33.37 -14.35
CA PHE A 245 -1.18 -32.82 -15.54
C PHE A 245 -1.37 -33.88 -16.65
N ALA A 246 -0.40 -34.78 -16.82
CA ALA A 246 -0.51 -35.85 -17.81
C ALA A 246 -1.68 -36.82 -17.51
N GLN A 247 -1.93 -37.09 -16.22
CA GLN A 247 -3.00 -37.99 -15.78
C GLN A 247 -4.37 -37.34 -15.74
N ASN A 248 -4.46 -36.04 -15.35
CA ASN A 248 -5.71 -35.36 -15.07
C ASN A 248 -6.12 -34.36 -16.17
N GLY A 249 -5.25 -34.07 -17.14
CA GLY A 249 -5.53 -33.18 -18.28
C GLY A 249 -6.14 -31.85 -17.89
N TRP A 250 -7.30 -31.52 -18.49
CA TRP A 250 -7.99 -30.27 -18.23
C TRP A 250 -8.46 -30.10 -16.76
N HIS A 251 -8.88 -31.21 -16.12
CA HIS A 251 -9.28 -31.15 -14.71
C HIS A 251 -8.11 -30.79 -13.79
N GLY A 252 -6.91 -31.36 -14.06
CA GLY A 252 -5.68 -30.99 -13.37
C GLY A 252 -5.31 -29.52 -13.55
N PHE A 253 -5.58 -28.95 -14.74
CA PHE A 253 -5.40 -27.52 -14.97
C PHE A 253 -6.33 -26.66 -14.11
N LEU A 254 -7.60 -27.07 -13.92
CA LEU A 254 -8.56 -26.36 -13.05
C LEU A 254 -8.14 -26.38 -11.57
N VAL A 255 -7.54 -27.50 -11.10
CA VAL A 255 -6.99 -27.58 -9.73
C VAL A 255 -5.87 -26.58 -9.49
N LEU A 256 -5.14 -26.15 -10.52
CA LEU A 256 -4.14 -25.09 -10.41
C LEU A 256 -4.72 -23.80 -9.83
N GLY A 257 -6.02 -23.52 -10.09
CA GLY A 257 -6.72 -22.39 -9.47
C GLY A 257 -6.95 -22.53 -7.96
N ALA A 258 -6.84 -23.74 -7.37
CA ALA A 258 -6.81 -23.95 -5.93
C ALA A 258 -5.37 -23.94 -5.40
N VAL A 259 -4.41 -24.51 -6.14
CA VAL A 259 -2.97 -24.43 -5.80
C VAL A 259 -2.48 -22.99 -5.70
N LEU A 260 -3.01 -22.08 -6.54
CA LEU A 260 -2.72 -20.64 -6.45
C LEU A 260 -2.86 -20.07 -5.03
N LEU A 261 -3.83 -20.58 -4.24
CA LEU A 261 -4.12 -20.06 -2.91
C LEU A 261 -2.91 -20.13 -1.95
N VAL A 262 -1.91 -20.97 -2.23
CA VAL A 262 -0.70 -21.06 -1.41
C VAL A 262 0.28 -19.91 -1.62
N VAL A 263 0.12 -19.13 -2.70
CA VAL A 263 0.99 -17.99 -3.05
C VAL A 263 0.29 -16.64 -2.92
N THR A 264 -0.95 -16.61 -2.43
CA THR A 264 -1.65 -15.38 -2.06
C THR A 264 -0.85 -14.62 -0.99
N GLY A 265 -0.92 -13.29 -0.99
CA GLY A 265 -0.10 -12.45 -0.11
C GLY A 265 1.28 -12.08 -0.68
N GLY A 266 1.68 -12.61 -1.85
CA GLY A 266 2.94 -12.23 -2.50
C GLY A 266 3.00 -10.74 -2.87
N GLU A 267 1.89 -10.13 -3.29
CA GLU A 267 1.80 -8.70 -3.57
C GLU A 267 1.88 -7.86 -2.29
N ALA A 268 1.22 -8.29 -1.22
CA ALA A 268 1.28 -7.63 0.07
C ALA A 268 2.73 -7.61 0.61
N LEU A 269 3.46 -8.72 0.47
CA LEU A 269 4.87 -8.84 0.83
C LEU A 269 5.74 -7.79 0.12
N TYR A 270 5.47 -7.53 -1.17
CA TYR A 270 6.17 -6.49 -1.93
C TYR A 270 5.73 -5.09 -1.50
N ALA A 271 4.45 -4.88 -1.19
CA ALA A 271 3.92 -3.59 -0.73
C ALA A 271 4.50 -3.18 0.63
N ASP A 272 4.64 -4.13 1.57
CA ASP A 272 5.12 -3.88 2.93
C ASP A 272 6.65 -3.74 3.04
N MET A 273 7.37 -3.87 1.93
CA MET A 273 8.82 -3.72 1.89
C MET A 273 9.29 -2.37 2.42
N GLY A 274 8.50 -1.31 2.23
CA GLY A 274 8.82 0.04 2.73
C GLY A 274 8.90 0.13 4.25
N HIS A 275 8.16 -0.72 4.96
CA HIS A 275 8.11 -0.70 6.44
C HIS A 275 9.24 -1.48 7.09
N PHE A 276 9.61 -2.62 6.53
CA PHE A 276 10.55 -3.56 7.17
C PHE A 276 11.89 -3.69 6.43
N GLY A 277 11.93 -3.33 5.15
CA GLY A 277 13.07 -3.57 4.28
C GLY A 277 13.14 -5.01 3.75
N ALA A 278 13.84 -5.20 2.64
CA ALA A 278 13.92 -6.51 1.96
C ALA A 278 14.69 -7.59 2.75
N ARG A 279 15.68 -7.21 3.56
CA ARG A 279 16.52 -8.17 4.31
C ARG A 279 15.76 -8.86 5.45
N PRO A 280 15.06 -8.16 6.37
CA PRO A 280 14.24 -8.77 7.41
C PRO A 280 13.14 -9.68 6.86
N ILE A 281 12.48 -9.26 5.78
CA ILE A 281 11.46 -10.05 5.09
C ILE A 281 12.06 -11.36 4.58
N ARG A 282 13.19 -11.33 3.85
CA ARG A 282 13.85 -12.55 3.36
C ARG A 282 14.31 -13.45 4.50
N PHE A 283 14.83 -12.87 5.58
CA PHE A 283 15.28 -13.64 6.74
C PHE A 283 14.12 -14.38 7.41
N ALA A 284 12.98 -13.72 7.63
CA ALA A 284 11.77 -14.34 8.16
C ALA A 284 11.24 -15.44 7.24
N TRP A 285 11.25 -15.21 5.92
CA TRP A 285 10.79 -16.19 4.93
C TRP A 285 11.59 -17.48 4.96
N PHE A 286 12.89 -17.40 4.72
CA PHE A 286 13.73 -18.58 4.63
C PHE A 286 14.02 -19.23 5.98
N GLY A 287 14.02 -18.44 7.09
CA GLY A 287 14.31 -18.93 8.43
C GLY A 287 13.14 -19.65 9.10
N LEU A 288 11.90 -19.20 8.87
CA LEU A 288 10.75 -19.76 9.60
C LEU A 288 9.55 -20.03 8.68
N VAL A 289 9.11 -19.05 7.87
CA VAL A 289 7.80 -19.09 7.20
C VAL A 289 7.76 -20.21 6.14
N LEU A 290 8.71 -20.21 5.20
CA LEU A 290 8.76 -21.24 4.14
C LEU A 290 8.92 -22.66 4.72
N PRO A 291 9.85 -22.93 5.65
CA PRO A 291 9.94 -24.24 6.29
C PRO A 291 8.65 -24.66 7.00
N ALA A 292 8.03 -23.76 7.76
CA ALA A 292 6.78 -24.06 8.47
C ALA A 292 5.63 -24.38 7.52
N LEU A 293 5.47 -23.62 6.44
CA LEU A 293 4.45 -23.86 5.43
C LEU A 293 4.67 -25.18 4.70
N LEU A 294 5.91 -25.48 4.28
CA LEU A 294 6.23 -26.75 3.61
C LEU A 294 5.97 -27.93 4.53
N LEU A 295 6.43 -27.87 5.78
CA LEU A 295 6.18 -28.93 6.77
C LEU A 295 4.69 -29.15 6.97
N ASN A 296 3.91 -28.07 7.04
CA ASN A 296 2.46 -28.15 7.22
C ASN A 296 1.76 -28.76 5.99
N TYR A 297 2.03 -28.27 4.78
CA TYR A 297 1.43 -28.78 3.55
C TYR A 297 1.76 -30.26 3.31
N PHE A 298 3.03 -30.62 3.52
CA PHE A 298 3.46 -32.03 3.40
C PHE A 298 2.85 -32.88 4.52
N GLY A 299 2.67 -32.34 5.73
CA GLY A 299 1.95 -33.00 6.82
C GLY A 299 0.49 -33.26 6.49
N GLN A 300 -0.22 -32.26 5.95
CA GLN A 300 -1.59 -32.45 5.46
C GLN A 300 -1.65 -33.53 4.37
N GLY A 301 -0.68 -33.54 3.45
CA GLY A 301 -0.59 -34.58 2.42
C GLY A 301 -0.30 -35.97 3.00
N ALA A 302 0.58 -36.08 3.98
CA ALA A 302 0.86 -37.34 4.68
C ALA A 302 -0.39 -37.88 5.38
N LEU A 303 -1.19 -37.02 5.98
CA LEU A 303 -2.49 -37.35 6.56
C LEU A 303 -3.48 -37.84 5.51
N LEU A 304 -3.59 -37.12 4.38
CA LEU A 304 -4.50 -37.49 3.26
C LEU A 304 -4.13 -38.84 2.63
N LEU A 305 -2.82 -39.17 2.53
CA LEU A 305 -2.37 -40.48 2.06
C LEU A 305 -2.79 -41.63 2.99
N ARG A 306 -2.91 -41.38 4.30
CA ARG A 306 -3.34 -42.37 5.30
C ARG A 306 -4.88 -42.42 5.44
N ASN A 307 -5.51 -41.28 5.39
CA ASN A 307 -6.96 -41.13 5.56
C ASN A 307 -7.54 -40.15 4.54
N PRO A 308 -7.92 -40.60 3.35
CA PRO A 308 -8.53 -39.74 2.33
C PRO A 308 -9.86 -39.08 2.76
N GLY A 309 -10.55 -39.64 3.75
CA GLY A 309 -11.84 -39.14 4.25
C GLY A 309 -11.74 -37.75 4.95
N VAL A 310 -10.54 -37.31 5.33
CA VAL A 310 -10.36 -36.00 5.97
C VAL A 310 -10.13 -34.85 4.98
N ALA A 311 -10.30 -35.06 3.69
CA ALA A 311 -10.08 -34.08 2.61
C ALA A 311 -10.91 -32.79 2.78
N SER A 312 -12.04 -32.86 3.50
CA SER A 312 -12.88 -31.69 3.79
C SER A 312 -12.22 -30.64 4.69
N ASN A 313 -11.29 -31.04 5.59
CA ASN A 313 -10.58 -30.12 6.49
C ASN A 313 -9.23 -30.69 6.95
N PRO A 314 -8.28 -31.01 6.06
CA PRO A 314 -7.06 -31.72 6.41
C PRO A 314 -6.23 -30.99 7.47
N PHE A 315 -6.23 -29.65 7.48
CA PHE A 315 -5.52 -28.83 8.43
C PHE A 315 -5.92 -29.11 9.90
N TYR A 316 -7.20 -29.08 10.20
CA TYR A 316 -7.68 -29.26 11.57
C TYR A 316 -7.58 -30.70 12.05
N TYR A 317 -7.70 -31.66 11.14
CA TYR A 317 -7.55 -33.09 11.48
C TYR A 317 -6.09 -33.51 11.78
N MET A 318 -5.10 -32.65 11.52
CA MET A 318 -3.73 -32.88 12.01
C MET A 318 -3.61 -32.73 13.54
N ALA A 319 -4.51 -31.95 14.16
CA ALA A 319 -4.45 -31.70 15.59
C ALA A 319 -5.06 -32.88 16.39
N PRO A 320 -4.48 -33.26 17.54
CA PRO A 320 -5.14 -34.14 18.48
C PRO A 320 -6.39 -33.43 19.08
N GLN A 321 -7.39 -34.21 19.51
CA GLN A 321 -8.67 -33.65 19.97
C GLN A 321 -8.53 -32.56 21.03
N TRP A 322 -7.62 -32.76 21.98
CA TRP A 322 -7.38 -31.79 23.07
C TRP A 322 -6.79 -30.44 22.56
N ALA A 323 -6.06 -30.47 21.45
CA ALA A 323 -5.40 -29.28 20.88
C ALA A 323 -6.27 -28.57 19.84
N LEU A 324 -7.44 -29.10 19.47
CA LEU A 324 -8.25 -28.57 18.38
C LEU A 324 -8.79 -27.17 18.71
N TYR A 325 -9.35 -26.94 19.90
CA TYR A 325 -9.83 -25.62 20.31
C TYR A 325 -8.69 -24.59 20.43
N PRO A 326 -7.56 -24.88 21.08
CA PRO A 326 -6.36 -24.00 21.05
C PRO A 326 -5.90 -23.69 19.64
N LEU A 327 -5.88 -24.66 18.71
CA LEU A 327 -5.50 -24.45 17.32
C LEU A 327 -6.48 -23.52 16.59
N VAL A 328 -7.80 -23.71 16.78
CA VAL A 328 -8.81 -22.80 16.21
C VAL A 328 -8.65 -21.39 16.75
N GLY A 329 -8.41 -21.22 18.05
CA GLY A 329 -8.14 -19.92 18.64
C GLY A 329 -6.90 -19.25 18.05
N LEU A 330 -5.80 -20.01 17.90
CA LEU A 330 -4.55 -19.50 17.32
C LEU A 330 -4.71 -19.20 15.82
N ALA A 331 -5.41 -20.04 15.05
CA ALA A 331 -5.71 -19.81 13.64
C ALA A 331 -6.62 -18.58 13.45
N THR A 332 -7.60 -18.38 14.33
CA THR A 332 -8.46 -17.20 14.31
C THR A 332 -7.67 -15.92 14.60
N ALA A 333 -6.76 -15.97 15.58
CA ALA A 333 -5.88 -14.84 15.87
C ALA A 333 -4.94 -14.53 14.68
N ALA A 334 -4.38 -15.56 14.02
CA ALA A 334 -3.59 -15.40 12.81
C ALA A 334 -4.43 -14.81 11.65
N ALA A 335 -5.68 -15.25 11.47
CA ALA A 335 -6.60 -14.71 10.46
C ALA A 335 -6.97 -13.24 10.73
N VAL A 336 -7.14 -12.85 12.00
CA VAL A 336 -7.35 -11.44 12.40
C VAL A 336 -6.13 -10.59 12.06
N ILE A 337 -4.92 -11.09 12.33
CA ILE A 337 -3.66 -10.40 12.00
C ILE A 337 -3.50 -10.25 10.48
N ALA A 338 -3.76 -11.32 9.71
CA ALA A 338 -3.75 -11.30 8.25
C ALA A 338 -4.72 -10.25 7.69
N SER A 339 -5.95 -10.22 8.23
CA SER A 339 -6.98 -9.24 7.85
C SER A 339 -6.55 -7.82 8.17
N GLN A 340 -5.94 -7.61 9.34
CA GLN A 340 -5.40 -6.31 9.76
C GLN A 340 -4.35 -5.78 8.79
N ALA A 341 -3.42 -6.63 8.38
CA ALA A 341 -2.35 -6.26 7.45
C ALA A 341 -2.91 -5.76 6.11
N LEU A 342 -3.89 -6.47 5.54
CA LEU A 342 -4.52 -6.09 4.27
C LEU A 342 -5.36 -4.81 4.37
N ILE A 343 -6.08 -4.60 5.48
CA ILE A 343 -6.81 -3.35 5.71
C ILE A 343 -5.82 -2.17 5.77
N SER A 344 -4.72 -2.31 6.50
CA SER A 344 -3.66 -1.29 6.57
C SER A 344 -2.99 -1.08 5.21
N GLY A 345 -2.78 -2.15 4.44
CA GLY A 345 -2.29 -2.11 3.08
C GLY A 345 -3.20 -1.30 2.14
N ALA A 346 -4.53 -1.46 2.25
CA ALA A 346 -5.50 -0.66 1.50
C ALA A 346 -5.45 0.83 1.87
N TYR A 347 -5.20 1.17 3.15
CA TYR A 347 -5.02 2.56 3.55
C TYR A 347 -3.74 3.16 2.93
N SER A 348 -2.63 2.43 2.98
CA SER A 348 -1.35 2.85 2.39
C SER A 348 -1.48 3.03 0.87
N LEU A 349 -2.15 2.10 0.18
CA LEU A 349 -2.44 2.17 -1.24
C LEU A 349 -3.30 3.40 -1.57
N THR A 350 -4.33 3.69 -0.75
CA THR A 350 -5.21 4.86 -0.94
C THR A 350 -4.43 6.16 -0.75
N ARG A 351 -3.56 6.24 0.26
CA ARG A 351 -2.70 7.40 0.48
C ARG A 351 -1.77 7.64 -0.70
N GLN A 352 -1.11 6.60 -1.20
CA GLN A 352 -0.29 6.68 -2.42
C GLN A 352 -1.12 7.17 -3.61
N ALA A 353 -2.34 6.64 -3.81
CA ALA A 353 -3.23 7.05 -4.88
C ALA A 353 -3.65 8.53 -4.78
N ILE A 354 -3.90 9.05 -3.57
CA ILE A 354 -4.21 10.47 -3.33
C ILE A 354 -3.01 11.34 -3.70
N GLN A 355 -1.82 11.01 -3.21
CA GLN A 355 -0.61 11.80 -3.42
C GLN A 355 -0.14 11.78 -4.88
N LEU A 356 -0.24 10.63 -5.56
CA LEU A 356 0.05 10.50 -6.99
C LEU A 356 -1.05 11.08 -7.90
N GLY A 357 -2.14 11.63 -7.33
CA GLY A 357 -3.22 12.28 -8.06
C GLY A 357 -4.16 11.33 -8.79
N TYR A 358 -4.29 10.08 -8.33
CA TYR A 358 -5.23 9.09 -8.86
C TYR A 358 -6.53 8.99 -8.06
N SER A 359 -6.61 9.63 -6.90
CA SER A 359 -7.78 9.66 -6.03
C SER A 359 -8.02 11.08 -5.50
N PRO A 360 -9.28 11.49 -5.20
CA PRO A 360 -9.55 12.74 -4.52
C PRO A 360 -8.92 12.76 -3.12
N ARG A 361 -8.72 13.96 -2.60
CA ARG A 361 -8.24 14.15 -1.23
C ARG A 361 -9.26 13.62 -0.23
N MET A 362 -8.82 12.67 0.60
CA MET A 362 -9.61 12.07 1.69
C MET A 362 -9.01 12.45 3.04
N GLU A 363 -9.75 12.19 4.10
CA GLU A 363 -9.24 12.34 5.46
C GLU A 363 -8.24 11.22 5.77
N VAL A 364 -7.02 11.60 6.16
CA VAL A 364 -5.97 10.71 6.64
C VAL A 364 -5.70 11.07 8.10
N VAL A 365 -5.96 10.12 8.99
CA VAL A 365 -5.70 10.26 10.43
C VAL A 365 -4.45 9.46 10.77
N HIS A 366 -3.46 10.12 11.38
CA HIS A 366 -2.28 9.44 11.90
C HIS A 366 -2.61 8.87 13.27
N THR A 367 -2.47 7.57 13.43
CA THR A 367 -2.81 6.87 14.68
C THR A 367 -1.61 6.67 15.60
N SER A 368 -0.38 6.96 15.13
CA SER A 368 0.84 6.96 15.92
C SER A 368 1.65 8.24 15.67
N ALA A 369 2.21 8.80 16.73
CA ALA A 369 3.15 9.93 16.64
C ALA A 369 4.57 9.46 16.29
N GLU A 370 4.93 8.23 16.65
CA GLU A 370 6.27 7.65 16.49
C GLU A 370 6.43 6.96 15.13
N GLU A 371 5.38 6.27 14.66
CA GLU A 371 5.39 5.51 13.41
C GLU A 371 4.54 6.22 12.34
N ARG A 372 5.19 6.99 11.48
CA ARG A 372 4.53 7.77 10.40
C ARG A 372 3.75 6.93 9.38
N GLY A 373 4.00 5.61 9.32
CA GLY A 373 3.31 4.67 8.44
C GLY A 373 1.93 4.23 8.93
N GLN A 374 1.60 4.44 10.22
CA GLN A 374 0.31 4.04 10.79
C GLN A 374 -0.75 5.09 10.52
N ILE A 375 -1.57 4.83 9.52
CA ILE A 375 -2.63 5.71 9.05
C ILE A 375 -4.00 5.02 9.12
N TYR A 376 -5.02 5.81 9.34
CA TYR A 376 -6.43 5.40 9.31
C TYR A 376 -7.22 6.31 8.35
N LEU A 377 -7.97 5.70 7.45
CA LEU A 377 -8.85 6.41 6.52
C LEU A 377 -10.31 6.04 6.80
N PRO A 378 -11.08 6.89 7.48
CA PRO A 378 -12.45 6.57 7.91
C PRO A 378 -13.36 6.11 6.77
N GLY A 379 -13.35 6.82 5.64
CA GLY A 379 -14.18 6.50 4.48
C GLY A 379 -13.83 5.15 3.85
N VAL A 380 -12.53 4.84 3.74
CA VAL A 380 -12.06 3.55 3.20
C VAL A 380 -12.40 2.42 4.16
N ASN A 381 -12.23 2.63 5.47
CA ASN A 381 -12.56 1.65 6.50
C ASN A 381 -14.04 1.24 6.43
N VAL A 382 -14.94 2.21 6.33
CA VAL A 382 -16.38 1.94 6.20
C VAL A 382 -16.69 1.21 4.89
N ALA A 383 -16.10 1.64 3.77
CA ALA A 383 -16.31 0.97 2.48
C ALA A 383 -15.82 -0.48 2.48
N LEU A 384 -14.63 -0.75 3.05
CA LEU A 384 -14.10 -2.10 3.22
C LEU A 384 -14.99 -2.94 4.14
N LEU A 385 -15.42 -2.38 5.29
CA LEU A 385 -16.34 -3.07 6.22
C LEU A 385 -17.62 -3.50 5.53
N VAL A 386 -18.28 -2.57 4.82
CA VAL A 386 -19.50 -2.87 4.07
C VAL A 386 -19.24 -3.95 3.03
N GLY A 387 -18.15 -3.86 2.27
CA GLY A 387 -17.73 -4.86 1.30
C GLY A 387 -17.54 -6.24 1.93
N VAL A 388 -16.79 -6.31 3.03
CA VAL A 388 -16.52 -7.58 3.75
C VAL A 388 -17.81 -8.20 4.30
N VAL A 389 -18.69 -7.40 4.91
CA VAL A 389 -19.99 -7.90 5.43
C VAL A 389 -20.86 -8.45 4.30
N LEU A 390 -20.98 -7.72 3.18
CA LEU A 390 -21.74 -8.18 2.02
C LEU A 390 -21.18 -9.48 1.45
N VAL A 391 -19.86 -9.61 1.38
CA VAL A 391 -19.18 -10.82 0.90
C VAL A 391 -19.41 -12.00 1.83
N VAL A 392 -19.29 -11.83 3.15
CA VAL A 392 -19.54 -12.89 4.13
C VAL A 392 -21.00 -13.36 4.09
N LEU A 393 -21.94 -12.42 4.02
CA LEU A 393 -23.38 -12.74 3.96
C LEU A 393 -23.79 -13.39 2.62
N GLY A 394 -23.16 -12.97 1.53
CA GLY A 394 -23.43 -13.48 0.19
C GLY A 394 -22.91 -14.90 -0.03
N PHE A 395 -21.67 -15.17 0.36
CA PHE A 395 -21.00 -16.46 0.09
C PHE A 395 -21.14 -17.47 1.23
N ARG A 396 -21.25 -17.03 2.48
CA ARG A 396 -21.51 -17.81 3.71
C ARG A 396 -20.49 -18.90 4.07
N SER A 397 -19.58 -19.26 3.18
CA SER A 397 -18.53 -20.25 3.43
C SER A 397 -17.21 -19.83 2.79
N SER A 398 -16.10 -20.22 3.41
CA SER A 398 -14.79 -19.94 2.87
C SER A 398 -14.55 -20.67 1.53
N ALA A 399 -15.11 -21.86 1.34
CA ALA A 399 -15.02 -22.63 0.08
C ALA A 399 -15.63 -21.90 -1.12
N ASN A 400 -16.77 -21.22 -0.94
CA ASN A 400 -17.37 -20.41 -1.99
C ASN A 400 -16.53 -19.15 -2.29
N LEU A 401 -15.89 -18.58 -1.27
CA LEU A 401 -15.06 -17.38 -1.41
C LEU A 401 -13.72 -17.65 -2.09
N THR A 402 -13.12 -18.84 -1.90
CA THR A 402 -11.86 -19.20 -2.56
C THR A 402 -11.99 -19.21 -4.09
N ALA A 403 -13.19 -19.53 -4.60
CA ALA A 403 -13.49 -19.44 -6.03
C ALA A 403 -13.43 -17.98 -6.57
N ALA A 404 -13.85 -17.00 -5.75
CA ALA A 404 -13.83 -15.59 -6.09
C ALA A 404 -12.42 -14.98 -5.98
N TYR A 405 -11.60 -15.48 -5.07
CA TYR A 405 -10.35 -14.86 -4.64
C TYR A 405 -9.24 -14.87 -5.71
N GLY A 406 -9.05 -16.00 -6.38
CA GLY A 406 -7.87 -16.22 -7.23
C GLY A 406 -7.70 -15.27 -8.41
N LEU A 407 -8.79 -14.70 -8.95
CA LEU A 407 -8.74 -13.92 -10.18
C LEU A 407 -8.10 -12.51 -9.97
N ALA A 408 -8.37 -11.88 -8.83
CA ALA A 408 -7.72 -10.60 -8.49
C ALA A 408 -6.21 -10.78 -8.34
N VAL A 409 -5.82 -11.78 -7.56
CA VAL A 409 -4.40 -12.08 -7.27
C VAL A 409 -3.63 -12.36 -8.56
N THR A 410 -4.12 -13.27 -9.41
CA THR A 410 -3.43 -13.63 -10.65
C THR A 410 -3.36 -12.48 -11.65
N GLY A 411 -4.42 -11.67 -11.73
CA GLY A 411 -4.42 -10.45 -12.54
C GLY A 411 -3.35 -9.47 -12.11
N THR A 412 -3.26 -9.21 -10.80
CA THR A 412 -2.23 -8.34 -10.24
C THR A 412 -0.82 -8.92 -10.43
N MET A 413 -0.63 -10.22 -10.22
CA MET A 413 0.64 -10.91 -10.46
C MET A 413 1.16 -10.75 -11.90
N ALA A 414 0.29 -10.91 -12.90
CA ALA A 414 0.65 -10.74 -14.30
C ALA A 414 1.01 -9.28 -14.63
N ILE A 415 0.25 -8.33 -14.09
CA ILE A 415 0.53 -6.89 -14.24
C ILE A 415 1.87 -6.54 -13.60
N THR A 416 2.13 -6.99 -12.37
CA THR A 416 3.41 -6.78 -11.67
C THR A 416 4.58 -7.33 -12.49
N THR A 417 4.44 -8.52 -13.11
CA THR A 417 5.46 -9.09 -13.99
C THR A 417 5.72 -8.20 -15.21
N CYS A 418 4.67 -7.68 -15.84
CA CYS A 418 4.81 -6.75 -16.99
C CYS A 418 5.51 -5.45 -16.60
N LEU A 419 5.12 -4.84 -15.47
CA LEU A 419 5.75 -3.60 -14.99
C LEU A 419 7.20 -3.83 -14.56
N ALA A 420 7.49 -4.92 -13.84
CA ALA A 420 8.84 -5.31 -13.42
C ALA A 420 9.76 -5.57 -14.63
N TYR A 421 9.26 -6.15 -15.72
CA TYR A 421 10.00 -6.27 -16.97
C TYR A 421 10.43 -4.90 -17.52
N VAL A 422 9.52 -3.91 -17.51
CA VAL A 422 9.85 -2.55 -17.97
C VAL A 422 10.94 -1.93 -17.09
N VAL A 423 10.84 -2.05 -15.76
CA VAL A 423 11.86 -1.58 -14.82
C VAL A 423 13.21 -2.27 -15.08
N ALA A 424 13.21 -3.59 -15.23
CA ALA A 424 14.43 -4.35 -15.52
C ALA A 424 15.12 -3.88 -16.83
N ARG A 425 14.33 -3.51 -17.83
CA ARG A 425 14.84 -3.03 -19.11
C ARG A 425 15.31 -1.58 -19.06
N GLU A 426 14.51 -0.69 -18.47
CA GLU A 426 14.72 0.76 -18.57
C GLU A 426 15.57 1.31 -17.42
N ARG A 427 15.48 0.70 -16.22
CA ARG A 427 16.21 1.16 -15.02
C ARG A 427 17.46 0.34 -14.74
N TRP A 428 17.38 -0.99 -14.81
CA TRP A 428 18.54 -1.85 -14.53
C TRP A 428 19.41 -2.12 -15.75
N GLY A 429 18.98 -1.73 -16.95
CA GLY A 429 19.76 -1.93 -18.17
C GLY A 429 19.94 -3.39 -18.57
N VAL A 430 19.12 -4.33 -18.03
CA VAL A 430 19.24 -5.77 -18.32
C VAL A 430 19.03 -6.01 -19.81
N ARG A 431 19.91 -6.78 -20.44
CA ARG A 431 19.83 -7.11 -21.89
C ARG A 431 18.51 -7.81 -22.21
N ARG A 432 17.93 -7.50 -23.40
CA ARG A 432 16.65 -8.08 -23.85
C ARG A 432 16.69 -9.62 -23.88
N ALA A 433 17.83 -10.18 -24.27
CA ALA A 433 18.04 -11.62 -24.33
C ALA A 433 17.92 -12.34 -22.96
N ILE A 434 18.07 -11.61 -21.85
CA ILE A 434 17.91 -12.13 -20.49
C ILE A 434 16.55 -11.74 -19.91
N ALA A 435 16.19 -10.45 -20.04
CA ALA A 435 14.96 -9.93 -19.43
C ALA A 435 13.69 -10.58 -20.01
N LEU A 436 13.65 -10.82 -21.33
CA LEU A 436 12.46 -11.38 -21.99
C LEU A 436 12.20 -12.85 -21.62
N PRO A 437 13.18 -13.77 -21.64
CA PRO A 437 12.94 -15.15 -21.19
C PRO A 437 12.55 -15.24 -19.71
N VAL A 438 13.19 -14.45 -18.82
CA VAL A 438 12.88 -14.46 -17.39
C VAL A 438 11.45 -13.93 -17.13
N ALA A 439 11.10 -12.78 -17.71
CA ALA A 439 9.76 -12.25 -17.59
C ALA A 439 8.73 -13.14 -18.29
N GLY A 440 9.09 -13.74 -19.45
CA GLY A 440 8.26 -14.69 -20.16
C GLY A 440 7.95 -15.94 -19.34
N LEU A 441 8.93 -16.47 -18.61
CA LEU A 441 8.73 -17.60 -17.70
C LEU A 441 7.76 -17.23 -16.56
N PHE A 442 7.98 -16.11 -15.89
CA PHE A 442 7.08 -15.65 -14.83
C PHE A 442 5.68 -15.37 -15.36
N LEU A 443 5.57 -14.72 -16.51
CA LEU A 443 4.27 -14.44 -17.14
C LEU A 443 3.56 -15.73 -17.56
N ALA A 444 4.27 -16.75 -18.04
CA ALA A 444 3.66 -18.04 -18.35
C ALA A 444 3.09 -18.71 -17.11
N VAL A 445 3.77 -18.66 -15.97
CA VAL A 445 3.25 -19.13 -14.67
C VAL A 445 2.03 -18.33 -14.25
N ASP A 446 2.11 -16.99 -14.29
CA ASP A 446 1.00 -16.10 -13.91
C ASP A 446 -0.24 -16.33 -14.78
N LEU A 447 -0.06 -16.44 -16.10
CA LEU A 447 -1.15 -16.68 -17.05
C LEU A 447 -1.73 -18.09 -16.93
N SER A 448 -0.95 -19.08 -16.53
CA SER A 448 -1.48 -20.41 -16.23
C SER A 448 -2.41 -20.39 -15.03
N TYR A 449 -2.04 -19.69 -13.95
CA TYR A 449 -2.92 -19.45 -12.81
C TYR A 449 -4.14 -18.61 -13.18
N PHE A 450 -3.94 -17.53 -13.95
CA PHE A 450 -5.04 -16.68 -14.41
C PHE A 450 -6.04 -17.48 -15.25
N GLY A 451 -5.57 -18.29 -16.20
CA GLY A 451 -6.40 -19.16 -17.02
C GLY A 451 -7.21 -20.16 -16.20
N ALA A 452 -6.60 -20.77 -15.16
CA ALA A 452 -7.29 -21.69 -14.26
C ALA A 452 -8.35 -20.98 -13.39
N THR A 453 -8.15 -19.70 -13.06
CA THR A 453 -9.09 -18.93 -12.23
C THR A 453 -10.20 -18.25 -13.05
N VAL A 454 -9.95 -17.89 -14.32
CA VAL A 454 -10.98 -17.29 -15.21
C VAL A 454 -12.22 -18.17 -15.34
N VAL A 455 -12.06 -19.49 -15.36
CA VAL A 455 -13.20 -20.43 -15.43
C VAL A 455 -14.11 -20.28 -14.21
N LYS A 456 -13.59 -19.85 -13.07
CA LYS A 456 -14.35 -19.62 -11.82
C LYS A 456 -15.11 -18.28 -11.81
N VAL A 457 -15.06 -17.46 -12.87
CA VAL A 457 -15.74 -16.14 -12.95
C VAL A 457 -17.23 -16.30 -12.69
N ALA A 458 -17.89 -17.29 -13.32
CA ALA A 458 -19.31 -17.54 -13.12
C ALA A 458 -19.67 -17.99 -11.68
N HIS A 459 -18.71 -18.51 -10.92
CA HIS A 459 -18.89 -19.04 -9.56
C HIS A 459 -18.42 -18.06 -8.47
N GLY A 460 -18.34 -16.76 -8.77
CA GLY A 460 -17.98 -15.72 -7.79
C GLY A 460 -16.79 -14.85 -8.19
N GLY A 461 -15.94 -15.28 -9.13
CA GLY A 461 -14.78 -14.50 -9.63
C GLY A 461 -15.14 -13.18 -10.32
N TRP A 462 -16.43 -12.97 -10.66
CA TRP A 462 -16.93 -11.69 -11.18
C TRP A 462 -16.83 -10.55 -10.17
N LEU A 463 -16.90 -10.84 -8.86
CA LEU A 463 -16.92 -9.83 -7.80
C LEU A 463 -15.63 -8.97 -7.76
N PRO A 464 -14.43 -9.56 -7.64
CA PRO A 464 -13.19 -8.76 -7.63
C PRO A 464 -12.96 -8.02 -8.95
N LEU A 465 -13.39 -8.57 -10.08
CA LEU A 465 -13.32 -7.87 -11.37
C LEU A 465 -14.24 -6.65 -11.39
N THR A 466 -15.48 -6.80 -10.92
CA THR A 466 -16.43 -5.68 -10.85
C THR A 466 -15.91 -4.57 -9.95
N LEU A 467 -15.41 -4.92 -8.75
CA LEU A 467 -14.76 -3.95 -7.86
C LEU A 467 -13.54 -3.30 -8.52
N GLY A 468 -12.70 -4.09 -9.17
CA GLY A 468 -11.54 -3.61 -9.92
C GLY A 468 -11.94 -2.62 -11.03
N VAL A 469 -12.95 -2.94 -11.84
CA VAL A 469 -13.45 -2.06 -12.91
C VAL A 469 -14.06 -0.78 -12.36
N VAL A 470 -14.84 -0.85 -11.27
CA VAL A 470 -15.42 0.33 -10.61
C VAL A 470 -14.30 1.25 -10.11
N LEU A 471 -13.35 0.72 -9.34
CA LEU A 471 -12.25 1.52 -8.79
C LEU A 471 -11.32 2.06 -9.88
N PHE A 472 -11.00 1.26 -10.89
CA PHE A 472 -10.26 1.72 -12.07
C PHE A 472 -10.96 2.86 -12.80
N THR A 473 -12.28 2.77 -12.92
CA THR A 473 -13.10 3.83 -13.53
C THR A 473 -13.05 5.10 -12.68
N LEU A 474 -13.15 5.01 -11.36
CA LEU A 474 -13.01 6.14 -10.45
C LEU A 474 -11.62 6.79 -10.57
N MET A 475 -10.54 5.99 -10.48
CA MET A 475 -9.17 6.48 -10.55
C MET A 475 -8.84 7.14 -11.90
N THR A 476 -9.22 6.49 -13.00
CA THR A 476 -8.98 7.05 -14.35
C THR A 476 -9.86 8.27 -14.65
N THR A 477 -11.08 8.32 -14.12
CA THR A 477 -11.96 9.49 -14.23
C THR A 477 -11.41 10.67 -13.46
N TRP A 478 -10.95 10.44 -12.23
CA TRP A 478 -10.28 11.46 -11.43
C TRP A 478 -9.05 12.01 -12.13
N LYS A 479 -8.14 11.13 -12.56
CA LYS A 479 -6.91 11.52 -13.27
C LYS A 479 -7.22 12.37 -14.50
N ARG A 480 -8.12 11.89 -15.37
CA ARG A 480 -8.51 12.60 -16.61
C ARG A 480 -9.16 13.94 -16.31
N GLY A 481 -10.05 13.99 -15.31
CA GLY A 481 -10.72 15.23 -14.88
C GLY A 481 -9.71 16.28 -14.37
N ARG A 482 -8.73 15.86 -13.57
CA ARG A 482 -7.65 16.74 -13.09
C ARG A 482 -6.75 17.23 -14.23
N GLU A 483 -6.48 16.41 -15.22
CA GLU A 483 -5.71 16.81 -16.42
C GLU A 483 -6.45 17.87 -17.23
N LEU A 484 -7.76 17.66 -17.50
CA LEU A 484 -8.60 18.61 -18.22
C LEU A 484 -8.72 19.94 -17.48
N LEU A 485 -8.99 19.88 -16.18
CA LEU A 485 -9.03 21.07 -15.35
C LEU A 485 -7.70 21.84 -15.36
N GLY A 486 -6.57 21.11 -15.23
CA GLY A 486 -5.24 21.71 -15.32
C GLY A 486 -4.93 22.34 -16.68
N GLN A 487 -5.41 21.73 -17.78
CA GLN A 487 -5.27 22.31 -19.13
C GLN A 487 -6.08 23.60 -19.27
N LYS A 488 -7.34 23.63 -18.82
CA LYS A 488 -8.19 24.84 -18.86
C LYS A 488 -7.64 25.97 -17.99
N LEU A 489 -7.18 25.64 -16.78
CA LEU A 489 -6.55 26.64 -15.90
C LEU A 489 -5.28 27.20 -16.51
N ARG A 490 -4.44 26.38 -17.15
CA ARG A 490 -3.23 26.84 -17.83
C ARG A 490 -3.54 27.70 -19.06
N ALA A 491 -4.54 27.32 -19.86
CA ALA A 491 -4.96 28.11 -21.03
C ALA A 491 -5.52 29.50 -20.66
N ALA A 492 -6.11 29.62 -19.48
CA ALA A 492 -6.62 30.87 -18.94
C ALA A 492 -5.62 31.62 -18.03
N SER A 493 -4.41 31.07 -17.82
CA SER A 493 -3.45 31.66 -16.91
C SER A 493 -2.55 32.71 -17.58
N LEU A 494 -2.32 33.81 -16.90
CA LEU A 494 -1.30 34.81 -17.23
C LEU A 494 0.00 34.41 -16.53
N ARG A 495 1.14 34.55 -17.19
CA ARG A 495 2.45 34.36 -16.54
C ARG A 495 2.64 35.42 -15.45
N ILE A 496 3.27 35.02 -14.36
CA ILE A 496 3.49 35.96 -13.25
C ILE A 496 4.44 37.11 -13.66
N GLU A 497 5.42 36.80 -14.49
CA GLU A 497 6.37 37.78 -15.01
C GLU A 497 5.65 38.84 -15.83
N ASP A 498 4.79 38.43 -16.79
CA ASP A 498 4.01 39.35 -17.64
C ASP A 498 3.07 40.25 -16.80
N LEU A 499 2.48 39.68 -15.74
CA LEU A 499 1.66 40.45 -14.81
C LEU A 499 2.48 41.53 -14.09
N LEU A 500 3.67 41.15 -13.59
CA LEU A 500 4.52 42.08 -12.85
C LEU A 500 5.08 43.21 -13.74
N GLU A 501 5.45 42.90 -14.98
CA GLU A 501 5.85 43.89 -15.98
C GLU A 501 4.74 44.88 -16.29
N SER A 502 3.46 44.44 -16.31
CA SER A 502 2.31 45.31 -16.58
C SER A 502 2.08 46.40 -15.54
N PHE A 503 2.66 46.29 -14.34
CA PHE A 503 2.50 47.29 -13.28
C PHE A 503 3.41 48.52 -13.46
N GLY A 504 4.47 48.42 -14.27
CA GLY A 504 5.46 49.50 -14.44
C GLY A 504 6.04 49.98 -13.10
N ASP A 505 6.41 51.26 -13.05
CA ASP A 505 7.01 51.88 -11.86
C ASP A 505 5.98 52.15 -10.73
N ASN A 506 4.70 52.23 -11.06
CA ASN A 506 3.61 52.50 -10.11
C ASN A 506 2.82 51.23 -9.77
N GLY A 507 3.45 50.31 -9.05
CA GLY A 507 2.81 49.07 -8.60
C GLY A 507 1.55 49.32 -7.72
N PRO A 508 0.74 48.26 -7.50
CA PRO A 508 -0.45 48.34 -6.63
C PRO A 508 -0.12 48.84 -5.21
N GLN A 509 -1.06 49.50 -4.59
CA GLN A 509 -0.92 49.98 -3.20
C GLN A 509 -0.54 48.79 -2.28
N ARG A 510 0.45 49.04 -1.40
CA ARG A 510 0.86 48.08 -0.39
C ARG A 510 0.11 48.25 0.91
N VAL A 511 -0.30 47.09 1.49
CA VAL A 511 -0.91 47.02 2.82
C VAL A 511 -0.01 46.23 3.76
N PRO A 512 0.03 46.52 5.07
CA PRO A 512 0.87 45.79 6.02
C PRO A 512 0.54 44.30 6.11
N GLY A 513 1.56 43.49 6.40
CA GLY A 513 1.44 42.06 6.63
C GLY A 513 1.87 41.18 5.47
N THR A 514 1.56 39.90 5.58
CA THR A 514 1.98 38.86 4.63
C THR A 514 0.75 38.21 3.97
N ALA A 515 0.76 38.10 2.64
CA ALA A 515 -0.21 37.30 1.88
C ALA A 515 0.50 36.12 1.22
N ILE A 516 -0.02 34.91 1.45
CA ILE A 516 0.43 33.69 0.79
C ILE A 516 -0.67 33.23 -0.19
N PHE A 517 -0.41 33.35 -1.49
CA PHE A 517 -1.30 32.90 -2.55
C PHE A 517 -0.92 31.46 -2.95
N MET A 518 -1.82 30.52 -2.67
CA MET A 518 -1.59 29.11 -3.02
C MET A 518 -1.92 28.87 -4.50
N THR A 519 -1.01 28.18 -5.20
CA THR A 519 -1.17 27.87 -6.62
C THR A 519 -0.74 26.45 -6.94
N GLY A 520 -1.39 25.83 -7.92
CA GLY A 520 -0.95 24.55 -8.49
C GLY A 520 0.07 24.70 -9.63
N ASN A 521 0.27 25.93 -10.15
CA ASN A 521 1.26 26.24 -11.19
C ASN A 521 2.16 27.38 -10.70
N PRO A 522 3.45 27.11 -10.43
CA PRO A 522 4.37 28.11 -9.89
C PRO A 522 4.72 29.23 -10.89
N GLU A 523 4.54 29.01 -12.19
CA GLU A 523 4.88 29.98 -13.25
C GLU A 523 3.73 30.96 -13.58
N ALA A 524 2.51 30.60 -13.14
CA ALA A 524 1.32 31.38 -13.43
C ALA A 524 0.91 32.28 -12.27
N ALA A 525 0.35 33.44 -12.59
CA ALA A 525 -0.32 34.28 -11.61
C ALA A 525 -1.52 33.52 -11.00
N PRO A 526 -1.57 33.30 -9.68
CA PRO A 526 -2.69 32.61 -9.05
C PRO A 526 -4.01 33.35 -9.30
N THR A 527 -5.10 32.62 -9.60
CA THR A 527 -6.43 33.21 -9.77
C THR A 527 -6.84 34.04 -8.56
N ALA A 528 -6.51 33.58 -7.36
CA ALA A 528 -6.75 34.32 -6.12
C ALA A 528 -5.99 35.67 -6.07
N LEU A 529 -4.75 35.73 -6.58
CA LEU A 529 -3.99 36.97 -6.71
C LEU A 529 -4.65 37.93 -7.71
N LEU A 530 -5.06 37.42 -8.89
CA LEU A 530 -5.74 38.24 -9.90
C LEU A 530 -7.07 38.81 -9.39
N HIS A 531 -7.84 38.01 -8.66
CA HIS A 531 -9.07 38.47 -8.03
C HIS A 531 -8.82 39.52 -6.95
N ASN A 532 -7.81 39.32 -6.09
CA ASN A 532 -7.39 40.27 -5.09
C ASN A 532 -7.00 41.64 -5.72
N LEU A 533 -6.22 41.61 -6.76
CA LEU A 533 -5.79 42.81 -7.50
C LEU A 533 -6.96 43.47 -8.20
N LYS A 534 -7.87 42.72 -8.82
CA LYS A 534 -9.04 43.28 -9.53
C LYS A 534 -10.02 43.95 -8.61
N HIS A 535 -10.32 43.35 -7.47
CA HIS A 535 -11.41 43.77 -6.57
C HIS A 535 -10.92 44.64 -5.43
N ASN A 536 -9.80 44.28 -4.78
CA ASN A 536 -9.26 45.01 -3.62
C ASN A 536 -8.20 46.05 -4.02
N LYS A 537 -7.56 45.88 -5.21
CA LYS A 537 -6.54 46.79 -5.78
C LYS A 537 -5.30 46.99 -4.91
N VAL A 538 -4.99 46.00 -4.04
CA VAL A 538 -3.86 46.04 -3.13
C VAL A 538 -2.97 44.79 -3.21
N LEU A 539 -1.71 44.96 -2.81
CA LEU A 539 -0.79 43.86 -2.49
C LEU A 539 -0.32 44.03 -1.05
N HIS A 540 0.03 42.90 -0.40
CA HIS A 540 0.66 42.97 0.91
C HIS A 540 2.15 43.30 0.78
N GLU A 541 2.73 43.86 1.85
CA GLU A 541 4.18 44.16 1.89
C GLU A 541 5.00 42.93 1.56
N GLN A 542 4.68 41.78 2.16
CA GLN A 542 5.25 40.50 1.83
C GLN A 542 4.21 39.64 1.08
N THR A 543 4.43 39.45 -0.21
CA THR A 543 3.56 38.63 -1.06
C THR A 543 4.30 37.39 -1.51
N VAL A 544 3.73 36.22 -1.21
CA VAL A 544 4.35 34.91 -1.49
C VAL A 544 3.42 34.07 -2.38
N LEU A 545 3.97 33.53 -3.44
CA LEU A 545 3.31 32.54 -4.30
C LEU A 545 3.78 31.14 -3.86
N LEU A 546 2.90 30.37 -3.22
CA LEU A 546 3.24 29.05 -2.70
C LEU A 546 2.64 27.95 -3.57
N SER A 547 3.52 27.11 -4.11
CA SER A 547 3.13 25.87 -4.79
C SER A 547 3.59 24.64 -3.99
N ILE A 548 2.74 23.61 -3.96
CA ILE A 548 3.06 22.33 -3.34
C ILE A 548 3.03 21.27 -4.44
N ALA A 549 4.18 20.69 -4.72
CA ALA A 549 4.36 19.63 -5.72
C ALA A 549 4.56 18.29 -5.06
N THR A 550 3.88 17.25 -5.55
CA THR A 550 4.17 15.87 -5.18
C THR A 550 5.11 15.26 -6.22
N GLU A 551 6.20 14.68 -5.75
CA GLU A 551 7.21 14.01 -6.59
C GLU A 551 6.90 12.51 -6.69
N ASP A 552 7.35 11.87 -7.78
CA ASP A 552 7.21 10.43 -8.02
C ASP A 552 8.20 9.59 -7.17
N VAL A 553 8.67 10.14 -6.06
CA VAL A 553 9.52 9.46 -5.08
C VAL A 553 8.83 9.42 -3.72
N PRO A 554 9.10 8.42 -2.87
CA PRO A 554 8.43 8.31 -1.57
C PRO A 554 8.73 9.48 -0.64
N HIS A 555 10.00 9.89 -0.58
CA HIS A 555 10.48 10.94 0.31
C HIS A 555 11.40 11.89 -0.43
N VAL A 556 11.25 13.19 -0.15
CA VAL A 556 12.14 14.26 -0.64
C VAL A 556 13.12 14.64 0.49
N PRO A 557 14.43 14.70 0.22
CA PRO A 557 15.42 15.16 1.20
C PRO A 557 15.07 16.53 1.77
N ALA A 558 15.36 16.73 3.05
CA ALA A 558 15.00 17.98 3.75
C ALA A 558 15.60 19.24 3.07
N ALA A 559 16.80 19.14 2.51
CA ALA A 559 17.48 20.24 1.82
C ALA A 559 16.82 20.62 0.48
N GLU A 560 16.15 19.68 -0.19
CA GLU A 560 15.50 19.87 -1.49
C GLU A 560 13.99 20.19 -1.36
N ARG A 561 13.47 20.19 -0.13
CA ARG A 561 12.03 20.27 0.13
C ARG A 561 11.43 21.62 -0.16
N VAL A 562 12.14 22.71 0.09
CA VAL A 562 11.64 24.06 -0.12
C VAL A 562 12.68 24.86 -0.92
N THR A 563 12.25 25.46 -2.02
CA THR A 563 13.01 26.44 -2.79
C THR A 563 12.32 27.79 -2.69
N VAL A 564 13.11 28.86 -2.46
CA VAL A 564 12.65 30.24 -2.38
C VAL A 564 13.32 31.05 -3.47
N GLU A 565 12.54 31.66 -4.35
CA GLU A 565 12.99 32.50 -5.45
C GLU A 565 12.46 33.92 -5.24
N SER A 566 13.30 34.94 -5.51
CA SER A 566 12.90 36.34 -5.52
C SER A 566 12.34 36.72 -6.87
N LEU A 567 11.17 37.39 -6.86
CA LEU A 567 10.51 37.94 -8.03
C LEU A 567 10.56 39.49 -7.98
N PRO A 568 10.35 40.17 -9.11
CA PRO A 568 10.22 41.62 -9.13
C PRO A 568 9.19 42.15 -8.13
N LEU A 569 9.25 43.41 -7.80
CA LEU A 569 8.35 44.08 -6.86
C LEU A 569 8.30 43.45 -5.45
N GLY A 570 9.34 42.76 -5.00
CA GLY A 570 9.41 42.17 -3.66
C GLY A 570 8.55 40.94 -3.45
N LEU A 571 7.99 40.34 -4.51
CA LEU A 571 7.30 39.06 -4.42
C LEU A 571 8.30 37.92 -4.21
N ARG A 572 7.82 36.84 -3.63
CA ARG A 572 8.58 35.58 -3.44
C ARG A 572 7.83 34.41 -4.05
N ARG A 573 8.53 33.55 -4.78
CA ARG A 573 8.03 32.25 -5.22
C ARG A 573 8.58 31.17 -4.30
N VAL A 574 7.70 30.39 -3.70
CA VAL A 574 8.04 29.27 -2.83
C VAL A 574 7.50 28.00 -3.45
N THR A 575 8.39 27.05 -3.74
CA THR A 575 8.00 25.71 -4.19
C THR A 575 8.34 24.70 -3.11
N ALA A 576 7.31 24.05 -2.55
CA ALA A 576 7.44 22.97 -1.58
C ALA A 576 7.26 21.62 -2.26
N ARG A 577 8.25 20.73 -2.15
CA ARG A 577 8.26 19.40 -2.76
C ARG A 577 8.08 18.34 -1.70
N TYR A 578 7.17 17.40 -1.94
CA TYR A 578 6.88 16.27 -1.05
C TYR A 578 6.84 14.98 -1.85
N GLY A 579 7.33 13.91 -1.26
CA GLY A 579 7.20 12.58 -1.82
C GLY A 579 5.77 12.02 -1.62
N PHE A 580 5.41 10.97 -2.36
CA PHE A 580 4.07 10.38 -2.28
C PHE A 580 3.79 9.63 -0.95
N MET A 581 4.82 9.39 -0.13
CA MET A 581 4.69 8.85 1.23
C MET A 581 4.77 9.95 2.31
N GLU A 582 4.70 11.22 1.91
CA GLU A 582 4.76 12.36 2.83
C GLU A 582 3.44 13.13 2.85
N ASP A 583 3.17 13.81 3.96
CA ASP A 583 1.98 14.64 4.12
C ASP A 583 2.36 16.10 4.07
N PRO A 584 1.96 16.83 3.02
CA PRO A 584 2.20 18.26 2.93
C PRO A 584 1.52 19.02 4.07
N SER A 585 2.28 19.86 4.77
CA SER A 585 1.80 20.62 5.92
C SER A 585 2.31 22.08 5.86
N ILE A 586 1.39 23.03 5.90
CA ILE A 586 1.76 24.47 5.89
C ILE A 586 2.67 24.83 7.08
N PRO A 587 2.40 24.40 8.32
CA PRO A 587 3.33 24.66 9.43
C PRO A 587 4.76 24.19 9.19
N ASP A 588 4.97 23.00 8.57
CA ASP A 588 6.30 22.50 8.23
C ASP A 588 6.95 23.35 7.12
N ILE A 589 6.17 23.73 6.10
CA ILE A 589 6.66 24.58 4.99
C ILE A 589 7.10 25.94 5.54
N LEU A 590 6.32 26.60 6.39
CA LEU A 590 6.66 27.91 6.98
C LEU A 590 7.93 27.82 7.85
N LYS A 591 8.09 26.74 8.61
CA LYS A 591 9.32 26.47 9.38
C LYS A 591 10.54 26.43 8.47
N ARG A 592 10.47 25.67 7.37
CA ARG A 592 11.56 25.53 6.39
C ARG A 592 11.85 26.81 5.61
N CYS A 593 10.82 27.59 5.30
CA CYS A 593 10.99 28.90 4.70
C CYS A 593 11.80 29.83 5.64
N ARG A 594 11.55 29.77 6.96
CA ARG A 594 12.33 30.54 7.95
C ARG A 594 13.79 30.11 7.95
N GLU A 595 14.06 28.80 7.88
CA GLU A 595 15.42 28.23 7.76
C GLU A 595 16.11 28.70 6.46
N ALA A 596 15.35 28.93 5.39
CA ALA A 596 15.79 29.46 4.10
C ALA A 596 15.85 31.00 4.04
N GLY A 597 15.74 31.71 5.16
CA GLY A 597 15.84 33.18 5.23
C GLY A 597 14.55 33.95 4.91
N LEU A 598 13.40 33.27 4.85
CA LEU A 598 12.08 33.89 4.64
C LEU A 598 11.19 33.70 5.89
N PRO A 599 11.27 34.61 6.89
CA PRO A 599 10.49 34.49 8.11
C PRO A 599 9.02 34.87 7.88
N PHE A 600 8.12 34.19 8.61
CA PHE A 600 6.69 34.47 8.64
C PHE A 600 6.22 34.72 10.07
N ASN A 601 5.40 35.77 10.24
CA ASN A 601 4.59 35.94 11.43
C ASN A 601 3.19 35.43 11.14
N VAL A 602 2.86 34.26 11.69
CA VAL A 602 1.57 33.57 11.44
C VAL A 602 0.37 34.46 11.81
N MET A 603 0.54 35.34 12.82
CA MET A 603 -0.53 36.23 13.27
C MET A 603 -0.83 37.37 12.28
N SER A 604 0.10 37.78 11.44
CA SER A 604 -0.06 38.77 10.37
C SER A 604 -0.09 38.18 8.97
N THR A 605 -0.17 36.84 8.84
CA THR A 605 -0.18 36.14 7.56
C THR A 605 -1.60 35.70 7.17
N SER A 606 -2.02 36.04 5.96
CA SER A 606 -3.27 35.58 5.34
C SER A 606 -2.99 34.62 4.19
N PHE A 607 -3.75 33.52 4.12
CA PHE A 607 -3.65 32.52 3.07
C PHE A 607 -4.79 32.68 2.08
N PHE A 608 -4.47 32.94 0.82
CA PHE A 608 -5.43 33.11 -0.27
C PHE A 608 -5.47 31.85 -1.13
N LEU A 609 -6.65 31.23 -1.22
CA LEU A 609 -6.89 30.04 -2.01
C LEU A 609 -7.94 30.27 -3.07
N GLY A 610 -7.73 29.72 -4.27
CA GLY A 610 -8.80 29.59 -5.26
C GLY A 610 -9.70 28.39 -4.91
N ARG A 611 -11.01 28.61 -4.85
CA ARG A 611 -12.00 27.54 -4.74
C ARG A 611 -12.70 27.35 -6.09
N GLU A 612 -12.42 26.24 -6.75
CA GLU A 612 -12.97 25.93 -8.06
C GLU A 612 -14.34 25.25 -7.90
N THR A 613 -15.39 25.85 -8.44
CA THR A 613 -16.72 25.23 -8.58
C THR A 613 -16.86 24.72 -10.00
N LEU A 614 -16.85 23.39 -10.14
CA LEU A 614 -16.88 22.73 -11.44
C LEU A 614 -18.31 22.59 -11.94
N ILE A 615 -18.52 22.98 -13.20
CA ILE A 615 -19.79 22.87 -13.93
C ILE A 615 -19.54 21.94 -15.14
N PRO A 616 -20.41 20.92 -15.37
CA PRO A 616 -20.32 20.09 -16.56
C PRO A 616 -20.47 20.92 -17.84
N SER A 617 -19.63 20.63 -18.85
CA SER A 617 -19.58 21.38 -20.09
C SER A 617 -20.61 20.85 -21.13
N LYS A 618 -21.06 21.74 -22.01
CA LYS A 618 -21.78 21.36 -23.23
C LYS A 618 -20.88 20.71 -24.28
N LYS A 619 -19.57 20.91 -24.20
CA LYS A 619 -18.55 20.28 -25.04
C LYS A 619 -17.56 19.53 -24.13
N PRO A 620 -17.92 18.34 -23.67
CA PRO A 620 -17.14 17.61 -22.66
C PRO A 620 -15.78 17.16 -23.23
N GLY A 621 -14.74 17.29 -22.41
CA GLY A 621 -13.40 16.77 -22.69
C GLY A 621 -13.24 15.27 -22.44
N MET A 622 -14.27 14.64 -21.85
CA MET A 622 -14.44 13.21 -21.62
C MET A 622 -15.93 12.83 -21.75
N ALA A 623 -16.26 11.54 -21.69
CA ALA A 623 -17.66 11.09 -21.72
C ALA A 623 -18.48 11.79 -20.63
N LEU A 624 -19.68 12.29 -20.94
CA LEU A 624 -20.49 13.12 -20.05
C LEU A 624 -20.74 12.50 -18.67
N TRP A 625 -21.03 11.20 -18.61
CA TRP A 625 -21.24 10.50 -17.34
C TRP A 625 -19.97 10.48 -16.45
N ARG A 626 -18.77 10.41 -17.06
CA ARG A 626 -17.50 10.50 -16.33
C ARG A 626 -17.24 11.92 -15.83
N GLU A 627 -17.66 12.93 -16.58
CA GLU A 627 -17.55 14.32 -16.17
C GLU A 627 -18.44 14.60 -14.96
N VAL A 628 -19.71 14.15 -14.99
CA VAL A 628 -20.63 14.22 -13.85
C VAL A 628 -20.04 13.49 -12.63
N LEU A 629 -19.47 12.31 -12.83
CA LEU A 629 -18.78 11.54 -11.80
C LEU A 629 -17.58 12.33 -11.22
N PHE A 630 -16.76 12.95 -12.06
CA PHE A 630 -15.63 13.76 -11.62
C PHE A 630 -16.07 14.97 -10.80
N VAL A 631 -17.12 15.68 -11.25
CA VAL A 631 -17.71 16.81 -10.50
C VAL A 631 -18.21 16.35 -9.13
N TRP A 632 -18.89 15.18 -9.07
CA TRP A 632 -19.34 14.59 -7.80
C TRP A 632 -18.16 14.24 -6.89
N MET A 633 -17.11 13.58 -7.41
CA MET A 633 -15.90 13.29 -6.67
C MET A 633 -15.19 14.55 -6.17
N SER A 634 -15.15 15.60 -6.98
CA SER A 634 -14.52 16.88 -6.62
C SER A 634 -15.26 17.58 -5.48
N ARG A 635 -16.61 17.55 -5.50
CA ARG A 635 -17.45 18.14 -4.43
C ARG A 635 -17.29 17.42 -3.10
N ASN A 636 -17.07 16.10 -3.13
CA ASN A 636 -16.84 15.26 -1.95
C ASN A 636 -15.37 15.15 -1.55
N SER A 637 -14.46 15.82 -2.25
CA SER A 637 -13.04 15.86 -1.90
C SER A 637 -12.83 16.75 -0.67
N ARG A 638 -11.91 16.35 0.21
CA ARG A 638 -11.52 17.15 1.37
C ARG A 638 -11.00 18.52 0.94
N ALA A 639 -11.45 19.59 1.61
CA ALA A 639 -11.01 20.94 1.33
C ALA A 639 -9.48 21.09 1.45
N ALA A 640 -8.89 21.90 0.59
CA ALA A 640 -7.44 22.14 0.59
C ALA A 640 -6.95 22.71 1.93
N THR A 641 -7.75 23.55 2.57
CA THR A 641 -7.50 24.14 3.90
C THR A 641 -7.25 23.08 4.95
N ALA A 642 -8.13 22.08 5.04
CA ALA A 642 -8.03 20.99 5.99
C ALA A 642 -6.91 19.99 5.60
N PHE A 643 -6.73 19.73 4.29
CA PHE A 643 -5.73 18.78 3.81
C PHE A 643 -4.29 19.26 4.06
N PHE A 644 -4.01 20.56 3.80
CA PHE A 644 -2.70 21.17 4.01
C PHE A 644 -2.51 21.73 5.43
N ARG A 645 -3.47 21.54 6.34
CA ARG A 645 -3.46 22.02 7.72
C ARG A 645 -3.22 23.54 7.80
N ILE A 646 -3.93 24.30 6.97
CA ILE A 646 -3.85 25.77 6.97
C ILE A 646 -4.61 26.29 8.20
N PRO A 647 -4.08 27.29 8.94
CA PRO A 647 -4.75 27.87 10.09
C PRO A 647 -6.14 28.43 9.69
N PRO A 648 -7.27 27.96 10.25
CA PRO A 648 -8.60 28.24 9.72
C PRO A 648 -8.99 29.73 9.78
N ASN A 649 -8.52 30.46 10.81
CA ASN A 649 -8.83 31.88 10.99
C ASN A 649 -7.99 32.83 10.12
N ARG A 650 -7.18 32.31 9.21
CA ARG A 650 -6.24 33.05 8.35
C ARG A 650 -6.45 32.77 6.88
N VAL A 651 -7.60 32.21 6.51
CA VAL A 651 -7.89 31.78 5.14
C VAL A 651 -8.91 32.72 4.50
N VAL A 652 -8.60 33.11 3.26
CA VAL A 652 -9.51 33.80 2.34
C VAL A 652 -9.69 32.88 1.12
N GLU A 653 -10.89 32.31 0.97
CA GLU A 653 -11.23 31.49 -0.21
C GLU A 653 -11.92 32.34 -1.26
N LEU A 654 -11.39 32.41 -2.45
CA LEU A 654 -11.94 33.12 -3.60
C LEU A 654 -12.53 32.13 -4.60
N GLY A 655 -13.84 32.19 -4.79
CA GLY A 655 -14.56 31.27 -5.68
C GLY A 655 -14.40 31.61 -7.16
N ALA A 656 -14.11 30.61 -7.99
CA ALA A 656 -14.16 30.70 -9.44
C ALA A 656 -15.02 29.55 -9.99
N GLN A 657 -15.93 29.84 -10.94
CA GLN A 657 -16.68 28.83 -11.66
C GLN A 657 -15.90 28.41 -12.91
N ILE A 658 -15.74 27.10 -13.10
CA ILE A 658 -15.01 26.55 -14.25
C ILE A 658 -15.90 25.51 -14.91
N GLU A 659 -16.21 25.75 -16.18
CA GLU A 659 -16.90 24.79 -17.05
C GLU A 659 -15.86 23.81 -17.58
N LEU A 660 -16.08 22.48 -17.41
CA LEU A 660 -15.12 21.41 -17.75
C LEU A 660 -15.19 21.03 -19.22
#